data_5128cd0859e1d61bf4b75f1ce28fe10d
#
_entry.id   5128cd0859e1d61bf4b75f1ce28fe10d
#
_cell.length_a   1.000
_cell.length_b   1.000
_cell.length_c   1.000
_cell.angle_alpha   90.00
_cell.angle_beta   90.00
_cell.angle_gamma   90.00
#
_symmetry.space_group_name_H-M   'P 1'
#
loop_
_entity.id
_entity.type
_entity.pdbx_description
1 polymer ?
#
loop_
_entity_poly.entity_id
_entity_poly.type
_entity_poly.pdbx_seq_one_letter_code
_entity_poly.pdbx_strand_id
1 'polypeptide(L)'
;MASLESKLVNVVGDRTAKVLDSVFGYKTLSDLIHHYPRRYLVRGELSDIAELKEGDEVTVLAEIFSSTSRKLHARKGSILEVIVTDGSAKMSLTFFNQAWREKELRVGRQGLFAGKVGLFNGKRQLAHPDYEMIPDGNDVDAAVSEFAGKYLPMYPASAKLPSWKIAQCINLAIGGLDEITDFIPERILTERGYPTLQQAIAQIHNPVDLDSAAKSRERITFDEALLMQLLLLERRAQLRALKATSRRAKSSGILSAFDAALPWQLTAGQVQVSREIEEDLAAPYPMHRLLQGEVGSGKTVVALRAMLAVIDSGGQAALLAPTEVLAAQHLRTIEKLLGPLAQGGMLGGVDNATQITLLTGSQSAAARKDALALAASGQAGIVIGTHALLSESVAFADLGLIVVDEQHRFGVEQRDALKSKAVNPPHLLVMTATPIPRTVAMTVFGDLDVSTLRELPLGRQPITTHLVPTLEKPTFLDRTWERIREEVAQGHQAYIVAPRISAGTSEDADLDFLYGESSPDIASVEDLGPKLQSGPLKGLRIAPLHGRQSSEVKSATMQAFAAGEIDVLISTTVIEVGVDVPNATVMVIMDADRFGVSQLHQLRGRVGRGTSPGLCLLVTSAPSESTARERLDAVSKTQDGFELSRIDLEQRREGDVLGATQSGSRSHLRLLRVLRDESLIESAREVAADLLAEDPELTRYPLLKEELKKLQADAAAEFIDKG
;
A
#
# COMPACT_ATOMS: atom_id res chain seq x y z
N MET A 1 -26.69 -13.09 -31.92
CA MET A 1 -25.86 -12.05 -31.33
C MET A 1 -25.89 -12.22 -29.83
N ALA A 2 -24.86 -11.87 -29.13
CA ALA A 2 -24.73 -12.17 -27.71
C ALA A 2 -24.43 -10.86 -26.94
N SER A 3 -25.07 -10.67 -25.78
CA SER A 3 -24.82 -9.57 -24.88
C SER A 3 -23.53 -9.83 -24.03
N LEU A 4 -23.01 -8.81 -23.40
CA LEU A 4 -21.86 -8.92 -22.48
C LEU A 4 -22.12 -9.93 -21.33
N GLU A 5 -23.36 -10.07 -20.88
CA GLU A 5 -23.78 -11.00 -19.82
C GLU A 5 -23.97 -12.44 -20.31
N SER A 6 -23.83 -12.68 -21.60
CA SER A 6 -23.99 -14.02 -22.17
C SER A 6 -22.93 -14.97 -21.65
N LYS A 7 -23.32 -16.23 -21.37
CA LYS A 7 -22.39 -17.26 -20.87
C LYS A 7 -21.38 -17.63 -21.95
N LEU A 8 -20.12 -17.75 -21.58
CA LEU A 8 -19.00 -18.11 -22.47
C LEU A 8 -19.23 -19.41 -23.25
N VAL A 9 -19.92 -20.37 -22.64
CA VAL A 9 -20.24 -21.67 -23.30
C VAL A 9 -20.93 -21.52 -24.62
N ASN A 10 -21.76 -20.49 -24.79
CA ASN A 10 -22.55 -20.25 -26.00
C ASN A 10 -21.70 -19.71 -27.17
N VAL A 11 -20.49 -19.16 -26.88
CA VAL A 11 -19.64 -18.51 -27.88
C VAL A 11 -18.38 -19.31 -28.16
N VAL A 12 -17.68 -19.76 -27.10
CA VAL A 12 -16.39 -20.44 -27.24
C VAL A 12 -16.48 -21.98 -27.09
N GLY A 13 -17.69 -22.51 -26.85
CA GLY A 13 -17.93 -23.92 -26.62
C GLY A 13 -17.60 -24.42 -25.22
N ASP A 14 -18.22 -25.56 -24.83
CA ASP A 14 -18.19 -26.09 -23.46
C ASP A 14 -16.77 -26.39 -22.95
N ARG A 15 -15.91 -27.02 -23.77
CA ARG A 15 -14.55 -27.37 -23.39
C ARG A 15 -13.67 -26.16 -23.09
N THR A 16 -13.74 -25.14 -23.94
CA THR A 16 -12.94 -23.91 -23.80
C THR A 16 -13.45 -23.06 -22.64
N ALA A 17 -14.79 -22.94 -22.49
CA ALA A 17 -15.41 -22.23 -21.38
C ALA A 17 -15.00 -22.83 -20.01
N LYS A 18 -14.97 -24.17 -19.88
CA LYS A 18 -14.50 -24.85 -18.66
C LYS A 18 -13.03 -24.56 -18.35
N VAL A 19 -12.17 -24.45 -19.38
CA VAL A 19 -10.76 -24.10 -19.18
C VAL A 19 -10.63 -22.64 -18.75
N LEU A 20 -11.38 -21.72 -19.38
CA LEU A 20 -11.40 -20.30 -19.00
C LEU A 20 -11.89 -20.10 -17.55
N ASP A 21 -12.93 -20.82 -17.13
CA ASP A 21 -13.43 -20.80 -15.77
C ASP A 21 -12.39 -21.38 -14.78
N SER A 22 -11.78 -22.54 -15.10
CA SER A 22 -10.81 -23.18 -14.20
C SER A 22 -9.50 -22.40 -14.02
N VAL A 23 -9.07 -21.65 -15.05
CA VAL A 23 -7.79 -20.94 -15.06
C VAL A 23 -7.94 -19.48 -14.61
N PHE A 24 -8.98 -18.81 -15.11
CA PHE A 24 -9.21 -17.39 -14.87
C PHE A 24 -10.52 -17.12 -14.12
N GLY A 25 -11.39 -18.15 -13.92
CA GLY A 25 -12.73 -18.04 -13.34
C GLY A 25 -13.69 -17.20 -14.19
N TYR A 26 -13.49 -17.17 -15.52
CA TYR A 26 -14.34 -16.43 -16.45
C TYR A 26 -15.59 -17.23 -16.80
N LYS A 27 -16.76 -16.59 -16.69
CA LYS A 27 -18.06 -17.20 -16.91
C LYS A 27 -18.87 -16.52 -18.01
N THR A 28 -18.66 -15.21 -18.19
CA THR A 28 -19.41 -14.35 -19.13
C THR A 28 -18.53 -13.83 -20.25
N LEU A 29 -19.14 -13.33 -21.32
CA LEU A 29 -18.44 -12.61 -22.38
C LEU A 29 -17.74 -11.36 -21.86
N SER A 30 -18.36 -10.65 -20.94
CA SER A 30 -17.76 -9.51 -20.26
C SER A 30 -16.43 -9.88 -19.61
N ASP A 31 -16.35 -11.01 -18.89
CA ASP A 31 -15.10 -11.46 -18.27
C ASP A 31 -13.99 -11.65 -19.30
N LEU A 32 -14.30 -12.26 -20.42
CA LEU A 32 -13.33 -12.58 -21.47
C LEU A 32 -12.85 -11.33 -22.22
N ILE A 33 -13.76 -10.43 -22.59
CA ILE A 33 -13.45 -9.20 -23.32
C ILE A 33 -12.61 -8.24 -22.48
N HIS A 34 -12.81 -8.24 -21.17
CA HIS A 34 -11.97 -7.47 -20.26
C HIS A 34 -10.64 -8.15 -19.89
N HIS A 35 -10.27 -9.23 -20.58
CA HIS A 35 -8.91 -9.79 -20.48
C HIS A 35 -7.98 -9.08 -21.46
N TYR A 36 -7.44 -7.95 -21.04
CA TYR A 36 -6.68 -7.05 -21.92
C TYR A 36 -5.27 -7.56 -22.24
N PRO A 37 -4.74 -7.27 -23.46
CA PRO A 37 -3.37 -7.59 -23.81
C PRO A 37 -2.37 -6.76 -22.99
N ARG A 38 -1.25 -7.38 -22.60
CA ARG A 38 -0.15 -6.70 -21.92
C ARG A 38 0.66 -5.83 -22.87
N ARG A 39 0.85 -6.30 -24.09
CA ARG A 39 1.61 -5.61 -25.16
C ARG A 39 1.18 -6.12 -26.51
N TYR A 40 1.65 -5.43 -27.55
CA TYR A 40 1.44 -5.84 -28.93
C TYR A 40 2.80 -6.17 -29.56
N LEU A 41 2.84 -7.25 -30.32
CA LEU A 41 3.97 -7.56 -31.18
C LEU A 41 3.74 -6.88 -32.51
N VAL A 42 4.71 -6.05 -32.94
CA VAL A 42 4.68 -5.41 -34.25
C VAL A 42 5.19 -6.43 -35.26
N ARG A 43 4.38 -6.73 -36.24
CA ARG A 43 4.74 -7.62 -37.33
C ARG A 43 5.16 -6.84 -38.56
N GLY A 44 6.38 -7.01 -38.95
CA GLY A 44 6.97 -6.34 -40.09
C GLY A 44 8.46 -6.06 -39.92
N GLU A 45 8.93 -6.07 -38.66
CA GLU A 45 10.35 -6.02 -38.32
C GLU A 45 10.76 -7.35 -37.71
N LEU A 46 10.69 -8.45 -38.49
CA LEU A 46 11.38 -9.67 -38.15
C LEU A 46 12.87 -9.36 -38.30
N SER A 47 13.55 -9.28 -37.17
CA SER A 47 14.98 -9.02 -37.14
C SER A 47 15.72 -10.33 -37.27
N ASP A 48 16.72 -10.37 -38.17
CA ASP A 48 17.65 -11.50 -38.26
C ASP A 48 18.48 -11.61 -36.98
N ILE A 49 18.59 -12.80 -36.42
CA ILE A 49 19.37 -13.04 -35.18
C ILE A 49 20.82 -12.56 -35.35
N ALA A 50 21.36 -12.64 -36.56
CA ALA A 50 22.73 -12.23 -36.87
C ALA A 50 22.97 -10.72 -36.69
N GLU A 51 21.95 -9.88 -36.91
CA GLU A 51 22.08 -8.43 -36.91
C GLU A 51 21.76 -7.75 -35.56
N LEU A 52 21.22 -8.52 -34.57
CA LEU A 52 20.79 -8.00 -33.30
C LEU A 52 21.91 -7.42 -32.46
N LYS A 53 21.67 -6.28 -31.81
CA LYS A 53 22.57 -5.61 -30.86
C LYS A 53 22.05 -5.73 -29.46
N GLU A 54 22.96 -5.65 -28.48
CA GLU A 54 22.59 -5.62 -27.07
C GLU A 54 21.72 -4.37 -26.79
N GLY A 55 20.59 -4.60 -26.11
CA GLY A 55 19.64 -3.55 -25.76
C GLY A 55 18.47 -3.41 -26.72
N ASP A 56 18.52 -4.03 -27.92
CA ASP A 56 17.43 -3.97 -28.91
C ASP A 56 16.18 -4.69 -28.38
N GLU A 57 15.01 -4.10 -28.58
CA GLU A 57 13.72 -4.79 -28.42
C GLU A 57 13.33 -5.41 -29.74
N VAL A 58 13.29 -6.75 -29.80
CA VAL A 58 13.17 -7.49 -31.06
C VAL A 58 12.06 -8.53 -31.02
N THR A 59 11.54 -8.83 -32.20
CA THR A 59 10.73 -10.01 -32.46
C THR A 59 11.42 -10.86 -33.52
N VAL A 60 11.74 -12.12 -33.20
CA VAL A 60 12.36 -13.04 -34.14
C VAL A 60 11.45 -14.24 -34.42
N LEU A 61 11.32 -14.60 -35.69
CA LEU A 61 10.75 -15.88 -36.09
C LEU A 61 11.88 -16.90 -36.11
N ALA A 62 11.79 -17.91 -35.27
CA ALA A 62 12.87 -18.89 -35.16
C ALA A 62 12.35 -20.30 -34.86
N GLU A 63 13.13 -21.29 -35.27
CA GLU A 63 12.92 -22.70 -34.96
C GLU A 63 13.67 -23.06 -33.69
N ILE A 64 13.08 -23.91 -32.86
CA ILE A 64 13.72 -24.42 -31.64
C ILE A 64 14.75 -25.49 -32.01
N PHE A 65 16.02 -25.13 -31.83
CA PHE A 65 17.16 -26.02 -32.09
C PHE A 65 17.44 -26.99 -30.95
N SER A 66 17.33 -26.52 -29.68
CA SER A 66 17.47 -27.34 -28.48
C SER A 66 16.68 -26.76 -27.31
N SER A 67 16.20 -27.63 -26.43
CA SER A 67 15.50 -27.26 -25.20
C SER A 67 16.02 -28.10 -24.08
N THR A 68 16.56 -27.49 -23.03
CA THR A 68 17.23 -28.23 -21.92
C THR A 68 16.87 -27.58 -20.60
N SER A 69 16.28 -28.37 -19.69
CA SER A 69 15.96 -27.96 -18.34
C SER A 69 17.00 -28.47 -17.36
N ARG A 70 17.52 -27.58 -16.50
CA ARG A 70 18.50 -27.97 -15.46
C ARG A 70 18.11 -27.39 -14.10
N LYS A 71 18.32 -28.17 -13.04
CA LYS A 71 18.13 -27.68 -11.66
C LYS A 71 19.36 -26.86 -11.24
N LEU A 72 19.13 -25.77 -10.54
CA LEU A 72 20.20 -24.97 -9.96
C LEU A 72 20.80 -25.70 -8.74
N HIS A 73 22.12 -26.02 -8.77
CA HIS A 73 22.78 -26.71 -7.66
C HIS A 73 22.97 -25.88 -6.40
N ALA A 74 22.96 -24.52 -6.52
CA ALA A 74 23.21 -23.62 -5.40
C ALA A 74 21.94 -23.01 -4.79
N ARG A 75 20.76 -23.14 -5.40
CA ARG A 75 19.46 -22.61 -4.94
C ARG A 75 18.33 -23.54 -5.39
N LYS A 76 17.22 -23.61 -4.62
CA LYS A 76 15.98 -24.26 -5.10
C LYS A 76 15.48 -23.48 -6.33
N GLY A 77 15.49 -24.10 -7.51
CA GLY A 77 15.04 -23.49 -8.76
C GLY A 77 15.45 -24.31 -9.97
N SER A 78 14.85 -24.00 -11.11
CA SER A 78 15.19 -24.59 -12.42
C SER A 78 15.42 -23.48 -13.45
N ILE A 79 16.34 -23.75 -14.38
CA ILE A 79 16.53 -22.91 -15.57
C ILE A 79 16.17 -23.77 -16.77
N LEU A 80 15.27 -23.27 -17.60
CA LEU A 80 15.02 -23.80 -18.94
C LEU A 80 15.77 -22.91 -19.92
N GLU A 81 16.74 -23.48 -20.60
CA GLU A 81 17.52 -22.87 -21.68
C GLU A 81 17.05 -23.46 -23.02
N VAL A 82 16.55 -22.59 -23.91
CA VAL A 82 16.09 -22.96 -25.23
C VAL A 82 16.96 -22.22 -26.24
N ILE A 83 17.57 -22.95 -27.15
CA ILE A 83 18.34 -22.35 -28.27
C ILE A 83 17.43 -22.33 -29.47
N VAL A 84 17.28 -21.15 -30.06
CA VAL A 84 16.50 -20.94 -31.28
C VAL A 84 17.40 -20.50 -32.43
N THR A 85 16.98 -20.76 -33.65
CA THR A 85 17.68 -20.37 -34.90
C THR A 85 16.69 -19.90 -35.94
N ASP A 86 17.06 -18.85 -36.68
CA ASP A 86 16.37 -18.37 -37.87
C ASP A 86 17.02 -18.88 -39.18
N GLY A 87 18.01 -19.78 -39.05
CA GLY A 87 18.84 -20.26 -40.14
C GLY A 87 20.11 -19.42 -40.34
N SER A 88 20.17 -18.17 -39.94
CA SER A 88 21.35 -17.29 -40.06
C SER A 88 22.26 -17.38 -38.84
N ALA A 89 21.66 -17.39 -37.63
CA ALA A 89 22.38 -17.43 -36.38
C ALA A 89 21.60 -18.19 -35.28
N LYS A 90 22.20 -18.30 -34.08
CA LYS A 90 21.55 -18.90 -32.90
C LYS A 90 21.50 -17.92 -31.76
N MET A 91 20.39 -17.97 -30.99
CA MET A 91 20.17 -17.15 -29.80
C MET A 91 19.64 -18.05 -28.67
N SER A 92 19.99 -17.72 -27.42
CA SER A 92 19.47 -18.45 -26.26
C SER A 92 18.26 -17.70 -25.66
N LEU A 93 17.24 -18.49 -25.28
CA LEU A 93 16.11 -18.03 -24.51
C LEU A 93 16.22 -18.65 -23.10
N THR A 94 16.11 -17.86 -22.07
CA THR A 94 16.26 -18.35 -20.70
C THR A 94 15.02 -18.08 -19.87
N PHE A 95 14.49 -19.14 -19.23
CA PHE A 95 13.32 -19.06 -18.35
C PHE A 95 13.69 -19.59 -16.97
N PHE A 96 13.57 -18.76 -15.94
CA PHE A 96 13.83 -19.16 -14.55
C PHE A 96 12.54 -19.66 -13.90
N ASN A 97 12.63 -20.81 -13.21
CA ASN A 97 11.50 -21.47 -12.52
C ASN A 97 10.29 -21.82 -13.38
N GLN A 98 10.50 -22.01 -14.70
CA GLN A 98 9.44 -22.29 -15.67
C GLN A 98 9.72 -23.55 -16.51
N ALA A 99 10.24 -24.60 -15.89
CA ALA A 99 10.56 -25.88 -16.55
C ALA A 99 9.35 -26.52 -17.28
N TRP A 100 8.11 -26.16 -16.89
CA TRP A 100 6.90 -26.62 -17.54
C TRP A 100 6.79 -26.20 -19.02
N ARG A 101 7.46 -25.11 -19.41
CA ARG A 101 7.50 -24.63 -20.81
C ARG A 101 8.26 -25.57 -21.76
N GLU A 102 9.09 -26.47 -21.25
CA GLU A 102 9.79 -27.48 -22.04
C GLU A 102 8.81 -28.35 -22.85
N LYS A 103 7.59 -28.56 -22.35
CA LYS A 103 6.55 -29.29 -23.06
C LYS A 103 5.97 -28.55 -24.26
N GLU A 104 6.04 -27.23 -24.27
CA GLU A 104 5.56 -26.36 -25.34
C GLU A 104 6.72 -26.04 -26.32
N LEU A 105 7.91 -25.78 -25.80
CA LEU A 105 9.11 -25.37 -26.53
C LEU A 105 9.91 -26.63 -26.95
N ARG A 106 9.33 -27.43 -27.88
CA ARG A 106 9.95 -28.66 -28.38
C ARG A 106 10.83 -28.37 -29.57
N VAL A 107 11.93 -29.15 -29.71
CA VAL A 107 12.84 -29.09 -30.85
C VAL A 107 12.07 -29.30 -32.17
N GLY A 108 12.44 -28.52 -33.18
CA GLY A 108 11.83 -28.53 -34.52
C GLY A 108 10.55 -27.72 -34.66
N ARG A 109 9.97 -27.16 -33.56
CA ARG A 109 8.83 -26.27 -33.64
C ARG A 109 9.27 -24.83 -33.90
N GLN A 110 8.50 -24.12 -34.71
CA GLN A 110 8.69 -22.70 -34.99
C GLN A 110 7.81 -21.84 -34.09
N GLY A 111 8.31 -20.66 -33.75
CA GLY A 111 7.60 -19.67 -32.94
C GLY A 111 8.15 -18.28 -33.15
N LEU A 112 7.34 -17.31 -32.75
CA LEU A 112 7.75 -15.91 -32.60
C LEU A 112 8.23 -15.70 -31.18
N PHE A 113 9.44 -15.11 -31.05
CA PHE A 113 10.06 -14.83 -29.76
C PHE A 113 10.35 -13.36 -29.66
N ALA A 114 9.88 -12.70 -28.61
CA ALA A 114 10.01 -11.27 -28.43
C ALA A 114 10.59 -10.92 -27.06
N GLY A 115 11.48 -9.92 -27.03
CA GLY A 115 12.09 -9.45 -25.81
C GLY A 115 13.29 -8.53 -26.07
N LYS A 116 13.91 -8.11 -24.97
CA LYS A 116 15.12 -7.27 -25.03
C LYS A 116 16.34 -8.17 -25.14
N VAL A 117 17.20 -7.87 -26.12
CA VAL A 117 18.44 -8.59 -26.36
C VAL A 117 19.45 -8.24 -25.26
N GLY A 118 19.93 -9.25 -24.55
CA GLY A 118 21.07 -9.18 -23.64
C GLY A 118 22.23 -10.01 -24.12
N LEU A 119 23.40 -9.84 -23.51
CA LEU A 119 24.57 -10.68 -23.70
C LEU A 119 24.86 -11.49 -22.43
N PHE A 120 24.94 -12.79 -22.58
CA PHE A 120 25.39 -13.67 -21.50
C PHE A 120 26.54 -14.57 -21.97
N ASN A 121 27.70 -14.47 -21.33
CA ASN A 121 28.92 -15.16 -21.76
C ASN A 121 29.27 -14.91 -23.24
N GLY A 122 29.06 -13.68 -23.72
CA GLY A 122 29.34 -13.30 -25.11
C GLY A 122 28.33 -13.80 -26.15
N LYS A 123 27.24 -14.45 -25.73
CA LYS A 123 26.17 -14.95 -26.60
C LYS A 123 24.91 -14.10 -26.44
N ARG A 124 24.20 -13.86 -27.55
CA ARG A 124 22.90 -13.16 -27.54
C ARG A 124 21.87 -14.00 -26.80
N GLN A 125 21.13 -13.36 -25.90
CA GLN A 125 20.12 -14.00 -25.06
C GLN A 125 18.88 -13.10 -24.93
N LEU A 126 17.69 -13.74 -24.91
CA LEU A 126 16.48 -13.13 -24.38
C LEU A 126 16.16 -13.76 -23.02
N ALA A 127 16.10 -12.94 -21.98
CA ALA A 127 15.71 -13.39 -20.65
C ALA A 127 14.19 -13.25 -20.49
N HIS A 128 13.52 -14.34 -20.17
CA HIS A 128 12.06 -14.40 -20.07
C HIS A 128 11.31 -13.80 -21.29
N PRO A 129 11.67 -14.21 -22.54
CA PRO A 129 10.99 -13.68 -23.70
C PRO A 129 9.50 -14.06 -23.67
N ASP A 130 8.66 -13.20 -24.23
CA ASP A 130 7.34 -13.62 -24.65
C ASP A 130 7.47 -14.41 -25.93
N TYR A 131 6.63 -15.41 -26.10
CA TYR A 131 6.66 -16.23 -27.31
C TYR A 131 5.26 -16.72 -27.70
N GLU A 132 5.12 -16.96 -29.00
CA GLU A 132 3.95 -17.59 -29.58
C GLU A 132 4.39 -18.71 -30.51
N MET A 133 3.92 -19.92 -30.22
CA MET A 133 4.28 -21.11 -31.05
C MET A 133 3.36 -21.21 -32.26
N ILE A 134 3.94 -21.40 -33.45
CA ILE A 134 3.17 -21.64 -34.67
C ILE A 134 2.59 -23.06 -34.61
N PRO A 135 1.27 -23.26 -34.87
CA PRO A 135 0.65 -24.58 -34.83
C PRO A 135 1.22 -25.51 -35.92
N ASP A 136 1.45 -26.79 -35.55
CA ASP A 136 1.91 -27.81 -36.50
C ASP A 136 0.88 -27.98 -37.62
N GLY A 137 1.33 -27.91 -38.89
CA GLY A 137 0.50 -28.15 -40.08
C GLY A 137 -0.03 -26.89 -40.79
N ASN A 138 0.23 -25.69 -40.32
CA ASN A 138 -0.01 -24.47 -41.08
C ASN A 138 1.21 -24.15 -41.96
N ASP A 139 0.94 -23.85 -43.24
CA ASP A 139 1.97 -23.34 -44.17
C ASP A 139 2.52 -22.05 -43.55
N VAL A 140 3.83 -22.06 -43.25
CA VAL A 140 4.50 -20.93 -42.57
C VAL A 140 4.33 -19.66 -43.37
N ASP A 141 4.38 -19.75 -44.70
CA ASP A 141 4.19 -18.61 -45.62
C ASP A 141 2.73 -18.12 -45.62
N ALA A 142 1.75 -19.01 -45.49
CA ALA A 142 0.36 -18.63 -45.35
C ALA A 142 0.09 -18.01 -43.96
N ALA A 143 0.64 -18.57 -42.92
CA ALA A 143 0.58 -17.99 -41.57
C ALA A 143 1.33 -16.64 -41.55
N VAL A 144 2.49 -16.52 -42.16
CA VAL A 144 3.26 -15.28 -42.30
C VAL A 144 2.50 -14.25 -43.15
N SER A 145 1.83 -14.63 -44.24
CA SER A 145 1.08 -13.68 -45.10
C SER A 145 -0.25 -13.23 -44.47
N GLU A 146 -0.94 -14.09 -43.78
CA GLU A 146 -2.19 -13.74 -43.04
C GLU A 146 -1.92 -12.80 -41.88
N PHE A 147 -0.73 -12.82 -41.43
CA PHE A 147 -0.25 -12.02 -40.31
C PHE A 147 0.60 -10.79 -40.73
N ALA A 148 1.02 -10.64 -41.94
CA ALA A 148 1.78 -9.47 -42.38
C ALA A 148 0.99 -8.17 -42.19
N GLY A 149 1.55 -7.21 -41.45
CA GLY A 149 0.96 -5.89 -41.23
C GLY A 149 -0.05 -5.78 -40.06
N LYS A 150 -0.27 -6.80 -39.24
CA LYS A 150 -1.15 -6.72 -38.07
C LYS A 150 -0.37 -6.67 -36.75
N TYR A 151 -0.87 -5.91 -35.79
CA TYR A 151 -0.39 -5.92 -34.40
C TYR A 151 -0.97 -7.12 -33.66
N LEU A 152 -0.14 -8.01 -33.13
CA LEU A 152 -0.57 -9.19 -32.39
C LEU A 152 -0.69 -8.89 -30.90
N PRO A 153 -1.89 -8.96 -30.33
CA PRO A 153 -2.07 -8.75 -28.90
C PRO A 153 -1.52 -9.94 -28.09
N MET A 154 -0.66 -9.68 -27.13
CA MET A 154 -0.11 -10.67 -26.21
C MET A 154 -0.86 -10.63 -24.88
N TYR A 155 -1.60 -11.70 -24.58
CA TYR A 155 -2.41 -11.80 -23.38
C TYR A 155 -1.67 -12.48 -22.24
N PRO A 156 -2.01 -12.15 -20.96
CA PRO A 156 -1.66 -12.97 -19.82
C PRO A 156 -2.14 -14.40 -20.04
N ALA A 157 -1.22 -15.36 -20.12
CA ALA A 157 -1.51 -16.74 -20.50
C ALA A 157 -1.15 -17.73 -19.39
N SER A 158 -1.61 -18.97 -19.52
CA SER A 158 -1.26 -20.08 -18.65
C SER A 158 -0.80 -21.30 -19.47
N ALA A 159 -0.21 -22.30 -18.80
CA ALA A 159 0.18 -23.54 -19.46
C ALA A 159 -0.98 -24.27 -20.15
N LYS A 160 -2.21 -24.08 -19.66
CA LYS A 160 -3.42 -24.71 -20.21
C LYS A 160 -4.10 -23.88 -21.30
N LEU A 161 -3.83 -22.57 -21.34
CA LEU A 161 -4.46 -21.66 -22.29
C LEU A 161 -3.42 -20.63 -22.79
N PRO A 162 -2.78 -20.87 -23.92
CA PRO A 162 -1.79 -19.98 -24.52
C PRO A 162 -2.45 -18.70 -25.07
N SER A 163 -1.65 -17.61 -25.22
CA SER A 163 -2.11 -16.29 -25.63
C SER A 163 -2.87 -16.29 -26.95
N TRP A 164 -2.40 -17.01 -27.98
CA TRP A 164 -3.06 -17.10 -29.27
C TRP A 164 -4.48 -17.69 -29.18
N LYS A 165 -4.69 -18.67 -28.26
CA LYS A 165 -6.01 -19.28 -28.07
C LYS A 165 -6.98 -18.34 -27.35
N ILE A 166 -6.45 -17.50 -26.43
CA ILE A 166 -7.20 -16.41 -25.82
C ILE A 166 -7.61 -15.40 -26.89
N ALA A 167 -6.66 -14.98 -27.76
CA ALA A 167 -6.93 -14.08 -28.86
C ALA A 167 -8.04 -14.60 -29.79
N GLN A 168 -8.00 -15.89 -30.14
CA GLN A 168 -9.01 -16.52 -30.97
C GLN A 168 -10.39 -16.49 -30.28
N CYS A 169 -10.46 -16.80 -28.98
CA CYS A 169 -11.71 -16.73 -28.22
C CYS A 169 -12.27 -15.31 -28.14
N ILE A 170 -11.40 -14.30 -27.95
CA ILE A 170 -11.79 -12.88 -27.89
C ILE A 170 -12.31 -12.42 -29.25
N ASN A 171 -11.64 -12.80 -30.36
CA ASN A 171 -12.08 -12.44 -31.70
C ASN A 171 -13.47 -13.04 -32.04
N LEU A 172 -13.71 -14.29 -31.62
CA LEU A 172 -15.05 -14.91 -31.74
C LEU A 172 -16.09 -14.17 -30.90
N ALA A 173 -15.70 -13.76 -29.69
CA ALA A 173 -16.57 -13.02 -28.78
C ALA A 173 -16.93 -11.64 -29.35
N ILE A 174 -15.96 -10.86 -29.81
CA ILE A 174 -16.16 -9.53 -30.39
C ILE A 174 -16.99 -9.62 -31.67
N GLY A 175 -16.74 -10.62 -32.55
CA GLY A 175 -17.47 -10.81 -33.80
C GLY A 175 -18.93 -11.20 -33.60
N GLY A 176 -19.29 -11.74 -32.43
CA GLY A 176 -20.67 -12.16 -32.08
C GLY A 176 -21.40 -11.19 -31.16
N LEU A 177 -20.78 -10.09 -30.72
CA LEU A 177 -21.38 -9.12 -29.82
C LEU A 177 -22.47 -8.29 -30.48
N ASP A 178 -23.52 -8.01 -29.71
CA ASP A 178 -24.50 -6.97 -30.03
C ASP A 178 -23.87 -5.59 -29.96
N GLU A 179 -24.55 -4.60 -30.51
CA GLU A 179 -24.13 -3.20 -30.38
C GLU A 179 -24.05 -2.77 -28.90
N ILE A 180 -22.89 -2.31 -28.48
CA ILE A 180 -22.67 -1.84 -27.10
C ILE A 180 -22.97 -0.35 -27.05
N THR A 181 -24.03 0.00 -26.33
CA THR A 181 -24.34 1.40 -26.06
C THR A 181 -23.33 1.96 -25.05
N ASP A 182 -22.77 3.13 -25.37
CA ASP A 182 -21.81 3.79 -24.49
C ASP A 182 -22.50 4.38 -23.25
N PHE A 183 -21.93 4.17 -22.10
CA PHE A 183 -22.46 4.73 -20.86
C PHE A 183 -21.89 6.12 -20.55
N ILE A 184 -20.78 6.51 -21.19
CA ILE A 184 -20.21 7.87 -21.06
C ILE A 184 -20.92 8.80 -22.03
N PRO A 185 -21.33 10.00 -21.58
CA PRO A 185 -21.96 10.99 -22.44
C PRO A 185 -21.10 11.40 -23.63
N GLU A 186 -21.69 11.49 -24.82
CA GLU A 186 -21.00 11.79 -26.07
C GLU A 186 -20.21 13.11 -26.02
N ARG A 187 -20.70 14.09 -25.26
CA ARG A 187 -19.97 15.36 -24.99
C ARG A 187 -18.58 15.08 -24.44
N ILE A 188 -18.45 14.20 -23.42
CA ILE A 188 -17.18 13.91 -22.77
C ILE A 188 -16.26 13.15 -23.72
N LEU A 189 -16.80 12.20 -24.51
CA LEU A 189 -16.02 11.47 -25.50
C LEU A 189 -15.45 12.42 -26.55
N THR A 190 -16.24 13.35 -27.07
CA THR A 190 -15.84 14.31 -28.08
C THR A 190 -14.78 15.29 -27.54
N GLU A 191 -14.99 15.87 -26.36
CA GLU A 191 -14.06 16.80 -25.71
C GLU A 191 -12.67 16.18 -25.47
N ARG A 192 -12.62 14.86 -25.20
CA ARG A 192 -11.39 14.13 -24.91
C ARG A 192 -10.81 13.42 -26.14
N GLY A 193 -11.53 13.39 -27.24
CA GLY A 193 -11.12 12.65 -28.44
C GLY A 193 -11.07 11.14 -28.22
N TYR A 194 -11.93 10.59 -27.34
CA TYR A 194 -12.00 9.17 -27.06
C TYR A 194 -12.89 8.43 -28.04
N PRO A 195 -12.55 7.17 -28.39
CA PRO A 195 -13.43 6.30 -29.15
C PRO A 195 -14.65 5.88 -28.31
N THR A 196 -15.73 5.43 -28.99
CA THR A 196 -16.86 4.79 -28.30
C THR A 196 -16.40 3.50 -27.61
N LEU A 197 -17.17 3.03 -26.60
CA LEU A 197 -16.83 1.82 -25.87
C LEU A 197 -16.66 0.61 -26.81
N GLN A 198 -17.55 0.44 -27.77
CA GLN A 198 -17.44 -0.61 -28.78
C GLN A 198 -16.17 -0.50 -29.62
N GLN A 199 -15.82 0.70 -30.07
CA GLN A 199 -14.56 0.95 -30.82
C GLN A 199 -13.35 0.70 -29.93
N ALA A 200 -13.37 1.14 -28.67
CA ALA A 200 -12.28 0.94 -27.72
C ALA A 200 -12.04 -0.56 -27.46
N ILE A 201 -13.10 -1.34 -27.24
CA ILE A 201 -12.99 -2.79 -27.10
C ILE A 201 -12.42 -3.43 -28.38
N ALA A 202 -12.91 -3.05 -29.53
CA ALA A 202 -12.42 -3.61 -30.78
C ALA A 202 -10.95 -3.29 -31.02
N GLN A 203 -10.54 -2.04 -30.80
CA GLN A 203 -9.17 -1.55 -31.08
C GLN A 203 -8.15 -2.00 -30.03
N ILE A 204 -8.54 -2.20 -28.77
CA ILE A 204 -7.60 -2.72 -27.76
C ILE A 204 -7.25 -4.19 -28.02
N HIS A 205 -8.14 -4.94 -28.68
CA HIS A 205 -7.90 -6.34 -29.02
C HIS A 205 -7.37 -6.54 -30.44
N ASN A 206 -7.80 -5.70 -31.38
CA ASN A 206 -7.41 -5.76 -32.79
C ASN A 206 -7.07 -4.35 -33.31
N PRO A 207 -5.96 -3.76 -32.87
CA PRO A 207 -5.61 -2.38 -33.23
C PRO A 207 -5.23 -2.27 -34.72
N VAL A 208 -5.63 -1.15 -35.31
CA VAL A 208 -5.17 -0.76 -36.65
C VAL A 208 -3.71 -0.24 -36.57
N ASP A 209 -3.41 0.49 -35.50
CA ASP A 209 -2.10 1.03 -35.17
C ASP A 209 -1.92 1.11 -33.63
N LEU A 210 -0.70 1.38 -33.18
CA LEU A 210 -0.41 1.45 -31.74
C LEU A 210 -1.04 2.68 -31.07
N ASP A 211 -1.25 3.76 -31.79
CA ASP A 211 -1.91 4.95 -31.27
C ASP A 211 -3.39 4.69 -30.96
N SER A 212 -4.08 3.97 -31.85
CA SER A 212 -5.45 3.53 -31.62
C SER A 212 -5.56 2.59 -30.42
N ALA A 213 -4.60 1.68 -30.27
CA ALA A 213 -4.53 0.80 -29.09
C ALA A 213 -4.30 1.60 -27.80
N ALA A 214 -3.39 2.58 -27.83
CA ALA A 214 -3.08 3.43 -26.68
C ALA A 214 -4.29 4.28 -26.26
N LYS A 215 -4.95 4.94 -27.23
CA LYS A 215 -6.18 5.72 -26.99
C LYS A 215 -7.33 4.85 -26.44
N SER A 216 -7.49 3.66 -26.98
CA SER A 216 -8.52 2.73 -26.49
C SER A 216 -8.22 2.24 -25.09
N ARG A 217 -6.95 1.99 -24.74
CA ARG A 217 -6.52 1.67 -23.39
C ARG A 217 -6.77 2.85 -22.44
N GLU A 218 -6.38 4.05 -22.82
CA GLU A 218 -6.61 5.28 -22.06
C GLU A 218 -8.11 5.49 -21.78
N ARG A 219 -8.96 5.30 -22.82
CA ARG A 219 -10.41 5.39 -22.70
C ARG A 219 -10.97 4.43 -21.65
N ILE A 220 -10.59 3.16 -21.72
CA ILE A 220 -11.07 2.15 -20.76
C ILE A 220 -10.53 2.40 -19.35
N THR A 221 -9.27 2.86 -19.23
CA THR A 221 -8.70 3.28 -17.96
C THR A 221 -9.45 4.48 -17.37
N PHE A 222 -9.84 5.44 -18.23
CA PHE A 222 -10.67 6.58 -17.82
C PHE A 222 -12.06 6.15 -17.34
N ASP A 223 -12.68 5.14 -17.98
CA ASP A 223 -13.97 4.59 -17.54
C ASP A 223 -13.89 4.05 -16.10
N GLU A 224 -12.86 3.24 -15.83
CA GLU A 224 -12.62 2.71 -14.49
C GLU A 224 -12.40 3.84 -13.47
N ALA A 225 -11.61 4.86 -13.84
CA ALA A 225 -11.35 6.02 -13.00
C ALA A 225 -12.61 6.85 -12.75
N LEU A 226 -13.42 7.11 -13.79
CA LEU A 226 -14.65 7.90 -13.67
C LEU A 226 -15.69 7.22 -12.79
N LEU A 227 -15.97 5.95 -13.01
CA LEU A 227 -16.90 5.16 -12.19
C LEU A 227 -16.47 5.13 -10.73
N MET A 228 -15.18 4.94 -10.47
CA MET A 228 -14.63 4.96 -9.13
C MET A 228 -14.78 6.35 -8.48
N GLN A 229 -14.46 7.44 -9.21
CA GLN A 229 -14.58 8.79 -8.66
C GLN A 229 -16.05 9.20 -8.43
N LEU A 230 -16.97 8.78 -9.30
CA LEU A 230 -18.42 8.97 -9.08
C LEU A 230 -18.87 8.27 -7.79
N LEU A 231 -18.48 7.01 -7.59
CA LEU A 231 -18.81 6.26 -6.38
C LEU A 231 -18.31 6.97 -5.11
N LEU A 232 -17.08 7.46 -5.14
CA LEU A 232 -16.47 8.14 -3.99
C LEU A 232 -17.12 9.49 -3.71
N LEU A 233 -17.42 10.28 -4.75
CA LEU A 233 -18.09 11.58 -4.61
C LEU A 233 -19.54 11.41 -4.17
N GLU A 234 -20.25 10.38 -4.63
CA GLU A 234 -21.60 10.07 -4.18
C GLU A 234 -21.61 9.69 -2.68
N ARG A 235 -20.70 8.83 -2.24
CA ARG A 235 -20.54 8.52 -0.81
C ARG A 235 -20.24 9.76 0.02
N ARG A 236 -19.37 10.63 -0.49
CA ARG A 236 -19.06 11.91 0.16
C ARG A 236 -20.30 12.82 0.25
N ALA A 237 -21.10 12.90 -0.79
CA ALA A 237 -22.34 13.66 -0.79
C ALA A 237 -23.36 13.09 0.23
N GLN A 238 -23.48 11.77 0.32
CA GLN A 238 -24.31 11.10 1.32
C GLN A 238 -23.84 11.42 2.75
N LEU A 239 -22.54 11.40 3.02
CA LEU A 239 -21.99 11.76 4.33
C LEU A 239 -22.26 13.24 4.66
N ARG A 240 -22.14 14.15 3.69
CA ARG A 240 -22.44 15.57 3.87
C ARG A 240 -23.94 15.88 4.03
N ALA A 241 -24.81 14.97 3.60
CA ALA A 241 -26.25 15.08 3.85
C ALA A 241 -26.63 14.71 5.31
N LEU A 242 -25.77 14.04 6.05
CA LEU A 242 -25.98 13.77 7.46
C LEU A 242 -25.84 15.07 8.27
N LYS A 243 -26.71 15.22 9.26
CA LYS A 243 -26.63 16.37 10.19
C LYS A 243 -25.68 16.03 11.34
N ALA A 244 -24.66 16.85 11.54
CA ALA A 244 -23.77 16.79 12.69
C ALA A 244 -23.88 18.07 13.53
N THR A 245 -23.42 17.96 14.78
CA THR A 245 -23.35 19.12 15.67
C THR A 245 -22.13 19.97 15.30
N SER A 246 -22.34 21.23 14.92
CA SER A 246 -21.24 22.16 14.67
C SER A 246 -20.41 22.39 15.94
N ARG A 247 -19.09 22.21 15.85
CA ARG A 247 -18.15 22.31 16.97
C ARG A 247 -17.21 23.49 16.76
N ARG A 248 -17.55 24.63 17.36
CA ARG A 248 -16.74 25.85 17.27
C ARG A 248 -15.99 26.08 18.57
N ALA A 249 -14.70 26.35 18.48
CA ALA A 249 -13.91 26.78 19.62
C ALA A 249 -14.39 28.16 20.15
N LYS A 250 -14.30 28.34 21.46
CA LYS A 250 -14.56 29.61 22.10
C LYS A 250 -13.33 30.49 22.04
N SER A 251 -13.51 31.82 21.84
CA SER A 251 -12.40 32.77 21.79
C SER A 251 -11.57 32.84 23.09
N SER A 252 -12.17 32.53 24.23
CA SER A 252 -11.53 32.46 25.55
C SER A 252 -11.63 31.06 26.16
N GLY A 253 -11.62 29.98 25.34
CA GLY A 253 -11.78 28.61 25.76
C GLY A 253 -10.47 27.90 26.06
N ILE A 254 -10.56 26.57 26.23
CA ILE A 254 -9.39 25.72 26.52
C ILE A 254 -8.41 25.69 25.34
N LEU A 255 -8.88 25.76 24.09
CA LEU A 255 -8.01 25.81 22.90
C LEU A 255 -7.14 27.06 22.91
N SER A 256 -7.72 28.25 23.18
CA SER A 256 -6.94 29.48 23.21
C SER A 256 -5.96 29.53 24.39
N ALA A 257 -6.33 28.96 25.55
CA ALA A 257 -5.45 28.82 26.69
C ALA A 257 -4.27 27.86 26.40
N PHE A 258 -4.54 26.76 25.71
CA PHE A 258 -3.54 25.81 25.26
C PHE A 258 -2.55 26.45 24.29
N ASP A 259 -3.04 27.15 23.25
CA ASP A 259 -2.18 27.83 22.27
C ASP A 259 -1.27 28.89 22.93
N ALA A 260 -1.79 29.62 23.91
CA ALA A 260 -0.98 30.58 24.68
C ALA A 260 0.07 29.92 25.59
N ALA A 261 -0.16 28.66 26.02
CA ALA A 261 0.75 27.93 26.91
C ALA A 261 1.81 27.11 26.14
N LEU A 262 1.71 26.98 24.80
CA LEU A 262 2.68 26.23 24.01
C LEU A 262 4.08 26.85 24.12
N PRO A 263 5.12 26.08 24.45
CA PRO A 263 6.50 26.56 24.56
C PRO A 263 7.19 26.82 23.21
N TRP A 264 6.52 26.58 22.09
CA TRP A 264 7.00 26.79 20.72
C TRP A 264 5.87 27.32 19.83
N GLN A 265 6.24 27.89 18.70
CA GLN A 265 5.30 28.32 17.68
C GLN A 265 4.94 27.14 16.75
N LEU A 266 3.69 27.06 16.34
CA LEU A 266 3.25 26.11 15.31
C LEU A 266 3.90 26.46 13.97
N THR A 267 4.23 25.45 13.17
CA THR A 267 4.69 25.66 11.79
C THR A 267 3.57 26.18 10.90
N ALA A 268 3.90 26.79 9.77
CA ALA A 268 2.89 27.31 8.83
C ALA A 268 1.93 26.21 8.37
N GLY A 269 2.45 24.99 8.08
CA GLY A 269 1.64 23.84 7.73
C GLY A 269 0.72 23.37 8.86
N GLN A 270 1.19 23.38 10.12
CA GLN A 270 0.34 23.03 11.27
C GLN A 270 -0.80 24.05 11.46
N VAL A 271 -0.52 25.33 11.28
CA VAL A 271 -1.53 26.39 11.36
C VAL A 271 -2.57 26.23 10.26
N GLN A 272 -2.13 26.00 9.01
CA GLN A 272 -3.03 25.82 7.88
C GLN A 272 -3.95 24.61 8.09
N VAL A 273 -3.37 23.44 8.42
CA VAL A 273 -4.14 22.20 8.63
C VAL A 273 -5.09 22.33 9.82
N SER A 274 -4.67 23.00 10.90
CA SER A 274 -5.56 23.27 12.04
C SER A 274 -6.77 24.11 11.62
N ARG A 275 -6.57 25.12 10.76
CA ARG A 275 -7.68 25.94 10.24
C ARG A 275 -8.63 25.11 9.37
N GLU A 276 -8.11 24.27 8.46
CA GLU A 276 -8.94 23.37 7.65
C GLU A 276 -9.82 22.45 8.53
N ILE A 277 -9.26 21.92 9.62
CA ILE A 277 -9.98 21.07 10.56
C ILE A 277 -11.02 21.88 11.35
N GLU A 278 -10.68 23.08 11.81
CA GLU A 278 -11.60 23.97 12.55
C GLU A 278 -12.78 24.39 11.68
N GLU A 279 -12.56 24.68 10.38
CA GLU A 279 -13.61 24.98 9.41
C GLU A 279 -14.55 23.78 9.21
N ASP A 280 -14.02 22.58 9.08
CA ASP A 280 -14.80 21.35 8.95
C ASP A 280 -15.58 21.03 10.23
N LEU A 281 -14.98 21.20 11.41
CA LEU A 281 -15.66 21.00 12.70
C LEU A 281 -16.83 21.99 12.89
N ALA A 282 -16.71 23.18 12.31
CA ALA A 282 -17.76 24.20 12.36
C ALA A 282 -18.90 23.93 11.37
N ALA A 283 -18.77 23.01 10.44
CA ALA A 283 -19.79 22.67 9.45
C ALA A 283 -20.98 21.92 10.09
N PRO A 284 -22.20 22.00 9.49
CA PRO A 284 -23.39 21.31 9.99
C PRO A 284 -23.45 19.82 9.57
N TYR A 285 -22.39 19.28 9.01
CA TYR A 285 -22.22 17.89 8.60
C TYR A 285 -20.95 17.28 9.19
N PRO A 286 -20.84 15.95 9.31
CA PRO A 286 -19.67 15.32 9.92
C PRO A 286 -18.41 15.53 9.07
N MET A 287 -17.34 16.01 9.68
CA MET A 287 -16.00 16.00 9.08
C MET A 287 -15.53 14.55 8.94
N HIS A 288 -15.00 14.20 7.79
CA HIS A 288 -14.26 12.97 7.54
C HIS A 288 -12.91 13.35 6.93
N ARG A 289 -11.83 13.35 7.72
CA ARG A 289 -10.53 13.86 7.29
C ARG A 289 -9.38 12.92 7.64
N LEU A 290 -8.46 12.77 6.69
CA LEU A 290 -7.17 12.08 6.86
C LEU A 290 -6.06 13.12 7.07
N LEU A 291 -5.40 13.07 8.22
CA LEU A 291 -4.22 13.85 8.55
C LEU A 291 -2.98 12.98 8.35
N GLN A 292 -2.24 13.23 7.31
CA GLN A 292 -1.01 12.53 7.02
C GLN A 292 0.23 13.41 7.21
N GLY A 293 1.35 12.79 7.50
CA GLY A 293 2.62 13.49 7.61
C GLY A 293 3.71 12.61 8.19
N GLU A 294 4.94 13.04 8.07
CA GLU A 294 6.12 12.36 8.58
C GLU A 294 6.03 12.09 10.09
N VAL A 295 6.78 11.09 10.54
CA VAL A 295 6.96 10.84 11.98
C VAL A 295 7.59 12.08 12.62
N GLY A 296 6.94 12.64 13.64
CA GLY A 296 7.39 13.85 14.32
C GLY A 296 6.98 15.17 13.67
N SER A 297 6.11 15.18 12.63
CA SER A 297 5.55 16.41 12.03
C SER A 297 4.57 17.17 12.92
N GLY A 298 4.23 16.61 14.11
CA GLY A 298 3.32 17.25 15.06
C GLY A 298 1.84 16.93 14.85
N LYS A 299 1.49 15.82 14.19
CA LYS A 299 0.10 15.37 14.02
C LYS A 299 -0.68 15.33 15.33
N THR A 300 -0.06 14.86 16.41
CA THR A 300 -0.69 14.79 17.73
C THR A 300 -1.09 16.17 18.27
N VAL A 301 -0.28 17.21 18.03
CA VAL A 301 -0.63 18.60 18.44
C VAL A 301 -1.81 19.12 17.65
N VAL A 302 -1.84 18.89 16.35
CA VAL A 302 -2.98 19.28 15.47
C VAL A 302 -4.25 18.53 15.90
N ALA A 303 -4.16 17.23 16.16
CA ALA A 303 -5.30 16.45 16.65
C ALA A 303 -5.76 16.89 18.03
N LEU A 304 -4.84 17.24 18.94
CA LEU A 304 -5.17 17.77 20.25
C LEU A 304 -5.93 19.11 20.13
N ARG A 305 -5.49 20.01 19.26
CA ARG A 305 -6.22 21.27 18.97
C ARG A 305 -7.66 21.00 18.50
N ALA A 306 -7.85 20.02 17.61
CA ALA A 306 -9.18 19.61 17.16
C ALA A 306 -10.04 19.06 18.33
N MET A 307 -9.46 18.23 19.21
CA MET A 307 -10.15 17.73 20.40
C MET A 307 -10.53 18.87 21.34
N LEU A 308 -9.64 19.85 21.56
CA LEU A 308 -9.91 21.01 22.44
C LEU A 308 -11.00 21.93 21.86
N ALA A 309 -11.07 22.09 20.53
CA ALA A 309 -12.16 22.81 19.88
C ALA A 309 -13.52 22.17 20.15
N VAL A 310 -13.57 20.82 20.12
CA VAL A 310 -14.79 20.07 20.46
C VAL A 310 -15.16 20.23 21.94
N ILE A 311 -14.19 20.19 22.83
CA ILE A 311 -14.41 20.42 24.28
C ILE A 311 -14.93 21.83 24.53
N ASP A 312 -14.39 22.85 23.87
CA ASP A 312 -14.90 24.22 23.95
C ASP A 312 -16.37 24.34 23.55
N SER A 313 -16.82 23.50 22.63
CA SER A 313 -18.24 23.43 22.22
C SER A 313 -19.13 22.63 23.19
N GLY A 314 -18.57 22.03 24.25
CA GLY A 314 -19.25 21.20 25.24
C GLY A 314 -19.30 19.72 24.89
N GLY A 315 -18.63 19.29 23.81
CA GLY A 315 -18.55 17.88 23.42
C GLY A 315 -17.33 17.14 23.99
N GLN A 316 -17.24 15.86 23.68
CA GLN A 316 -16.14 14.96 24.06
C GLN A 316 -15.40 14.47 22.82
N ALA A 317 -14.13 14.14 22.97
CA ALA A 317 -13.30 13.52 21.95
C ALA A 317 -12.79 12.14 22.40
N ALA A 318 -12.83 11.17 21.48
CA ALA A 318 -12.26 9.84 21.68
C ALA A 318 -10.99 9.69 20.83
N LEU A 319 -9.87 9.27 21.42
CA LEU A 319 -8.64 8.94 20.71
C LEU A 319 -8.42 7.42 20.73
N LEU A 320 -8.51 6.81 19.57
CA LEU A 320 -8.34 5.38 19.37
C LEU A 320 -6.89 5.08 18.93
N ALA A 321 -6.17 4.32 19.75
CA ALA A 321 -4.81 3.89 19.48
C ALA A 321 -4.75 2.37 19.25
N PRO A 322 -3.89 1.86 18.34
CA PRO A 322 -3.84 0.45 17.97
C PRO A 322 -3.35 -0.47 19.08
N THR A 323 -2.58 0.05 20.04
CA THR A 323 -2.03 -0.72 21.16
C THR A 323 -2.17 0.03 22.49
N GLU A 324 -2.20 -0.72 23.59
CA GLU A 324 -2.28 -0.13 24.94
C GLU A 324 -1.05 0.72 25.27
N VAL A 325 0.12 0.33 24.77
CA VAL A 325 1.38 1.10 24.94
C VAL A 325 1.25 2.48 24.30
N LEU A 326 0.71 2.55 23.08
CA LEU A 326 0.46 3.83 22.41
C LEU A 326 -0.62 4.65 23.10
N ALA A 327 -1.70 4.01 23.54
CA ALA A 327 -2.74 4.70 24.29
C ALA A 327 -2.19 5.35 25.56
N ALA A 328 -1.37 4.62 26.33
CA ALA A 328 -0.70 5.16 27.51
C ALA A 328 0.33 6.27 27.16
N GLN A 329 1.01 6.16 26.01
CA GLN A 329 1.92 7.21 25.54
C GLN A 329 1.16 8.48 25.14
N HIS A 330 0.05 8.35 24.42
CA HIS A 330 -0.81 9.49 24.08
C HIS A 330 -1.30 10.18 25.35
N LEU A 331 -1.76 9.41 26.36
CA LEU A 331 -2.17 9.97 27.65
C LEU A 331 -1.07 10.85 28.25
N ARG A 332 0.14 10.30 28.45
CA ARG A 332 1.29 11.03 29.06
C ARG A 332 1.68 12.27 28.24
N THR A 333 1.67 12.13 26.91
CA THR A 333 2.02 13.23 26.01
C THR A 333 1.00 14.36 26.09
N ILE A 334 -0.30 14.02 26.06
CA ILE A 334 -1.39 15.00 26.10
C ILE A 334 -1.46 15.66 27.50
N GLU A 335 -1.31 14.90 28.58
CA GLU A 335 -1.23 15.43 29.96
C GLU A 335 -0.06 16.41 30.09
N LYS A 336 1.13 16.05 29.58
CA LYS A 336 2.30 16.93 29.60
C LYS A 336 2.08 18.22 28.79
N LEU A 337 1.43 18.13 27.62
CA LEU A 337 1.14 19.29 26.79
C LEU A 337 0.12 20.21 27.40
N LEU A 338 -0.91 19.67 28.04
CA LEU A 338 -1.98 20.43 28.65
C LEU A 338 -1.57 20.99 30.03
N GLY A 339 -0.70 20.30 30.77
CA GLY A 339 -0.31 20.72 32.11
C GLY A 339 -1.52 20.96 33.02
N PRO A 340 -1.68 22.18 33.60
CA PRO A 340 -2.81 22.51 34.45
C PRO A 340 -4.19 22.39 33.78
N LEU A 341 -4.25 22.52 32.44
CA LEU A 341 -5.48 22.37 31.65
C LEU A 341 -6.01 20.93 31.62
N ALA A 342 -5.21 19.93 32.03
CA ALA A 342 -5.63 18.54 32.18
C ALA A 342 -6.33 18.22 33.51
N GLN A 343 -6.42 19.18 34.45
CA GLN A 343 -6.89 19.00 35.82
C GLN A 343 -8.29 19.59 36.06
N GLY A 344 -9.20 19.45 35.09
CA GLY A 344 -10.57 19.95 35.20
C GLY A 344 -11.30 19.40 36.41
N GLY A 345 -11.90 20.28 37.21
CA GLY A 345 -12.63 19.92 38.44
C GLY A 345 -11.78 19.37 39.59
N MET A 346 -10.45 19.42 39.48
CA MET A 346 -9.50 19.01 40.56
C MET A 346 -8.96 20.22 41.30
N LEU A 347 -8.49 19.97 42.52
CA LEU A 347 -7.83 21.00 43.32
C LEU A 347 -6.53 21.44 42.62
N GLY A 348 -6.43 22.72 42.24
CA GLY A 348 -5.29 23.25 41.46
C GLY A 348 -5.54 23.34 39.95
N GLY A 349 -6.70 22.89 39.46
CA GLY A 349 -7.10 23.09 38.06
C GLY A 349 -7.51 24.55 37.78
N VAL A 350 -7.47 24.92 36.51
CA VAL A 350 -7.92 26.25 36.03
C VAL A 350 -9.35 26.17 35.49
N ASP A 351 -10.04 27.34 35.39
CA ASP A 351 -11.45 27.38 35.01
C ASP A 351 -11.77 26.74 33.66
N ASN A 352 -10.84 26.83 32.70
CA ASN A 352 -11.00 26.25 31.36
C ASN A 352 -10.24 24.90 31.21
N ALA A 353 -10.29 24.03 32.23
CA ALA A 353 -9.61 22.75 32.20
C ALA A 353 -10.55 21.60 31.85
N THR A 354 -10.01 20.49 31.37
CA THR A 354 -10.72 19.23 31.11
C THR A 354 -10.05 18.08 31.87
N GLN A 355 -10.74 16.92 31.94
CA GLN A 355 -10.11 15.68 32.39
C GLN A 355 -9.81 14.77 31.20
N ILE A 356 -8.77 13.94 31.35
CA ILE A 356 -8.38 12.94 30.40
C ILE A 356 -8.52 11.58 31.08
N THR A 357 -9.04 10.58 30.39
CA THR A 357 -9.12 9.24 30.94
C THR A 357 -8.61 8.21 29.92
N LEU A 358 -8.03 7.12 30.44
CA LEU A 358 -7.56 5.99 29.66
C LEU A 358 -8.55 4.83 29.80
N LEU A 359 -8.82 4.11 28.70
CA LEU A 359 -9.65 2.91 28.68
C LEU A 359 -8.99 1.81 27.85
N THR A 360 -8.39 0.83 28.52
CA THR A 360 -7.70 -0.31 27.89
C THR A 360 -8.17 -1.64 28.47
N GLY A 361 -7.80 -2.75 27.82
CA GLY A 361 -8.21 -4.10 28.25
C GLY A 361 -7.52 -4.57 29.52
N SER A 362 -6.26 -4.15 29.77
CA SER A 362 -5.43 -4.60 30.89
C SER A 362 -5.67 -3.84 32.21
N GLN A 363 -6.55 -2.83 32.22
CA GLN A 363 -6.85 -2.06 33.42
C GLN A 363 -7.53 -2.88 34.51
N SER A 364 -7.25 -2.53 35.76
CA SER A 364 -8.00 -3.08 36.91
C SER A 364 -9.48 -2.72 36.81
N ALA A 365 -10.36 -3.57 37.38
CA ALA A 365 -11.79 -3.34 37.35
C ALA A 365 -12.22 -2.00 37.99
N ALA A 366 -11.51 -1.54 39.03
CA ALA A 366 -11.76 -0.25 39.66
C ALA A 366 -11.42 0.91 38.73
N ALA A 367 -10.19 0.94 38.16
CA ALA A 367 -9.77 1.97 37.22
C ALA A 367 -10.65 2.03 35.96
N ARG A 368 -11.06 0.85 35.46
CA ARG A 368 -11.98 0.76 34.31
C ARG A 368 -13.36 1.36 34.68
N LYS A 369 -13.88 1.07 35.86
CA LYS A 369 -15.17 1.62 36.32
C LYS A 369 -15.12 3.13 36.44
N ASP A 370 -14.05 3.69 37.00
CA ASP A 370 -13.85 5.14 37.10
C ASP A 370 -13.75 5.81 35.71
N ALA A 371 -12.98 5.20 34.81
CA ALA A 371 -12.86 5.71 33.43
C ALA A 371 -14.21 5.72 32.70
N LEU A 372 -15.02 4.66 32.85
CA LEU A 372 -16.36 4.59 32.28
C LEU A 372 -17.29 5.67 32.86
N ALA A 373 -17.21 5.92 34.17
CA ALA A 373 -18.02 6.96 34.84
C ALA A 373 -17.63 8.35 34.34
N LEU A 374 -16.33 8.64 34.22
CA LEU A 374 -15.83 9.92 33.69
C LEU A 374 -16.22 10.15 32.21
N ALA A 375 -16.23 9.12 31.39
CA ALA A 375 -16.68 9.18 30.01
C ALA A 375 -18.20 9.44 29.93
N ALA A 376 -19.00 8.64 30.67
CA ALA A 376 -20.46 8.74 30.65
C ALA A 376 -21.00 10.05 31.26
N SER A 377 -20.31 10.62 32.26
CA SER A 377 -20.70 11.89 32.86
C SER A 377 -20.31 13.13 32.04
N GLY A 378 -19.44 12.97 31.03
CA GLY A 378 -18.88 14.12 30.28
C GLY A 378 -17.75 14.86 31.01
N GLN A 379 -17.33 14.44 32.20
CA GLN A 379 -16.22 15.05 32.94
C GLN A 379 -14.88 14.86 32.22
N ALA A 380 -14.66 13.66 31.63
CA ALA A 380 -13.55 13.48 30.73
C ALA A 380 -13.88 14.04 29.34
N GLY A 381 -13.28 15.17 28.99
CA GLY A 381 -13.40 15.74 27.65
C GLY A 381 -12.60 14.92 26.61
N ILE A 382 -11.53 14.25 27.04
CA ILE A 382 -10.72 13.35 26.18
C ILE A 382 -10.71 11.95 26.76
N VAL A 383 -11.14 10.98 25.98
CA VAL A 383 -11.11 9.56 26.31
C VAL A 383 -10.14 8.85 25.36
N ILE A 384 -9.05 8.34 25.89
CA ILE A 384 -8.00 7.64 25.12
C ILE A 384 -8.17 6.14 25.35
N GLY A 385 -8.05 5.33 24.30
CA GLY A 385 -8.10 3.88 24.49
C GLY A 385 -7.78 3.09 23.24
N THR A 386 -7.95 1.78 23.38
CA THR A 386 -7.80 0.82 22.27
C THR A 386 -9.18 0.34 21.80
N HIS A 387 -9.24 -0.84 21.19
CA HIS A 387 -10.53 -1.51 20.90
C HIS A 387 -11.48 -1.63 22.12
N ALA A 388 -10.98 -1.45 23.34
CA ALA A 388 -11.82 -1.37 24.54
C ALA A 388 -12.87 -0.25 24.49
N LEU A 389 -12.61 0.84 23.72
CA LEU A 389 -13.58 1.92 23.46
C LEU A 389 -14.81 1.45 22.67
N LEU A 390 -14.69 0.34 21.93
CA LEU A 390 -15.75 -0.21 21.10
C LEU A 390 -16.77 -1.04 21.92
N SER A 391 -16.41 -1.45 23.16
CA SER A 391 -17.25 -2.25 24.04
C SER A 391 -18.60 -1.56 24.29
N GLU A 392 -19.70 -2.30 24.28
CA GLU A 392 -21.06 -1.80 24.54
C GLU A 392 -21.19 -1.06 25.87
N SER A 393 -20.36 -1.42 26.85
CA SER A 393 -20.34 -0.77 28.17
C SER A 393 -19.83 0.67 28.17
N VAL A 394 -19.21 1.13 27.07
CA VAL A 394 -18.69 2.49 26.95
C VAL A 394 -19.79 3.42 26.42
N ALA A 395 -20.13 4.42 27.20
CA ALA A 395 -21.06 5.49 26.84
C ALA A 395 -20.37 6.85 26.95
N PHE A 396 -20.76 7.77 26.09
CA PHE A 396 -20.33 9.18 26.11
C PHE A 396 -21.52 10.07 26.36
N ALA A 397 -21.31 11.18 27.06
CA ALA A 397 -22.35 12.19 27.23
C ALA A 397 -22.64 12.93 25.90
N ASP A 398 -21.62 13.33 25.18
CA ASP A 398 -21.71 13.96 23.84
C ASP A 398 -20.43 13.73 23.03
N LEU A 399 -20.33 12.59 22.35
CA LEU A 399 -19.17 12.28 21.50
C LEU A 399 -19.20 13.10 20.22
N GLY A 400 -18.34 14.13 20.15
CA GLY A 400 -18.26 15.06 19.02
C GLY A 400 -17.16 14.76 18.03
N LEU A 401 -16.05 14.13 18.46
CA LEU A 401 -14.90 13.81 17.60
C LEU A 401 -14.31 12.44 17.92
N ILE A 402 -14.05 11.69 16.88
CA ILE A 402 -13.26 10.47 16.92
C ILE A 402 -11.93 10.73 16.23
N VAL A 403 -10.82 10.53 16.94
CA VAL A 403 -9.47 10.55 16.39
C VAL A 403 -8.95 9.11 16.33
N VAL A 404 -8.51 8.65 15.17
CA VAL A 404 -7.94 7.31 14.96
C VAL A 404 -6.49 7.44 14.60
N ASP A 405 -5.59 6.87 15.39
CA ASP A 405 -4.17 6.84 15.09
C ASP A 405 -3.79 5.53 14.40
N GLU A 406 -2.91 5.61 13.37
CA GLU A 406 -2.43 4.49 12.55
C GLU A 406 -3.58 3.66 11.94
N GLN A 407 -4.33 4.29 11.04
CA GLN A 407 -5.55 3.73 10.41
C GLN A 407 -5.42 2.32 9.86
N HIS A 408 -4.26 1.94 9.30
CA HIS A 408 -4.04 0.64 8.66
C HIS A 408 -4.24 -0.56 9.61
N ARG A 409 -4.36 -0.31 10.92
CA ARG A 409 -4.58 -1.34 11.96
C ARG A 409 -6.03 -1.42 12.46
N PHE A 410 -6.93 -0.58 11.93
CA PHE A 410 -8.35 -0.57 12.31
C PHE A 410 -9.24 -0.80 11.10
N GLY A 411 -10.12 -1.80 11.19
CA GLY A 411 -11.15 -2.09 10.19
C GLY A 411 -12.26 -1.01 10.13
N VAL A 412 -13.01 -1.00 9.03
CA VAL A 412 -14.17 -0.12 8.83
C VAL A 412 -15.23 -0.36 9.90
N GLU A 413 -15.50 -1.62 10.25
CA GLU A 413 -16.47 -2.03 11.27
C GLU A 413 -16.19 -1.43 12.65
N GLN A 414 -14.91 -1.36 13.04
CA GLN A 414 -14.51 -0.80 14.33
C GLN A 414 -14.79 0.70 14.40
N ARG A 415 -14.59 1.42 13.31
CA ARG A 415 -14.91 2.86 13.22
C ARG A 415 -16.41 3.11 13.29
N ASP A 416 -17.19 2.28 12.61
CA ASP A 416 -18.66 2.40 12.59
C ASP A 416 -19.26 2.02 13.94
N ALA A 417 -18.72 1.03 14.65
CA ALA A 417 -19.10 0.71 16.01
C ALA A 417 -18.88 1.88 16.99
N LEU A 418 -17.82 2.69 16.80
CA LEU A 418 -17.63 3.88 17.65
C LEU A 418 -18.55 5.04 17.24
N LYS A 419 -18.81 5.22 15.94
CA LYS A 419 -19.79 6.21 15.47
C LYS A 419 -21.19 5.96 16.00
N SER A 420 -21.61 4.69 16.13
CA SER A 420 -22.94 4.34 16.65
C SER A 420 -23.17 4.69 18.13
N LYS A 421 -22.11 5.05 18.87
CA LYS A 421 -22.20 5.48 20.27
C LYS A 421 -22.58 6.95 20.45
N ALA A 422 -22.57 7.73 19.40
CA ALA A 422 -22.94 9.13 19.42
C ALA A 422 -24.42 9.31 19.05
N VAL A 423 -25.09 10.30 19.66
CA VAL A 423 -26.48 10.67 19.35
C VAL A 423 -26.58 11.27 17.95
N ASN A 424 -25.63 12.15 17.59
CA ASN A 424 -25.46 12.70 16.25
C ASN A 424 -24.15 12.14 15.66
N PRO A 425 -24.04 12.00 14.32
CA PRO A 425 -22.81 11.55 13.69
C PRO A 425 -21.60 12.40 14.14
N PRO A 426 -20.58 11.79 14.78
CA PRO A 426 -19.42 12.53 15.25
C PRO A 426 -18.49 12.85 14.07
N HIS A 427 -17.68 13.88 14.23
CA HIS A 427 -16.58 14.16 13.32
C HIS A 427 -15.51 13.05 13.43
N LEU A 428 -14.83 12.76 12.32
CA LEU A 428 -13.77 11.73 12.23
C LEU A 428 -12.48 12.34 11.72
N LEU A 429 -11.42 12.24 12.49
CA LEU A 429 -10.05 12.57 12.11
C LEU A 429 -9.19 11.32 12.16
N VAL A 430 -8.68 10.91 11.03
CA VAL A 430 -7.78 9.76 10.91
C VAL A 430 -6.36 10.24 10.77
N MET A 431 -5.42 9.68 11.51
CA MET A 431 -4.00 10.01 11.43
C MET A 431 -3.19 8.84 10.87
N THR A 432 -2.18 9.14 10.06
CA THR A 432 -1.18 8.16 9.64
C THR A 432 0.21 8.75 9.62
N ALA A 433 1.20 7.95 10.06
CA ALA A 433 2.61 8.31 9.99
C ALA A 433 3.26 7.91 8.66
N THR A 434 2.59 7.05 7.87
CA THR A 434 3.01 6.75 6.51
C THR A 434 2.43 7.79 5.56
N PRO A 435 3.25 8.59 4.90
CA PRO A 435 2.76 9.46 3.86
C PRO A 435 2.19 8.63 2.72
N ILE A 436 0.96 8.92 2.32
CA ILE A 436 0.26 8.23 1.23
C ILE A 436 0.24 9.21 0.05
N PRO A 437 0.67 8.82 -1.16
CA PRO A 437 0.52 9.66 -2.34
C PRO A 437 -0.93 10.15 -2.49
N ARG A 438 -1.10 11.41 -2.90
CA ARG A 438 -2.42 12.06 -2.94
C ARG A 438 -3.44 11.26 -3.75
N THR A 439 -3.03 10.72 -4.88
CA THR A 439 -3.86 9.87 -5.74
C THR A 439 -4.31 8.59 -5.07
N VAL A 440 -3.40 7.91 -4.37
CA VAL A 440 -3.76 6.72 -3.58
C VAL A 440 -4.72 7.09 -2.46
N ALA A 441 -4.49 8.22 -1.79
CA ALA A 441 -5.41 8.71 -0.77
C ALA A 441 -6.80 9.04 -1.36
N MET A 442 -6.86 9.62 -2.57
CA MET A 442 -8.10 9.94 -3.27
C MET A 442 -8.85 8.71 -3.80
N THR A 443 -8.17 7.58 -4.01
CA THR A 443 -8.76 6.34 -4.52
C THR A 443 -9.13 5.36 -3.42
N VAL A 444 -8.25 5.20 -2.43
CA VAL A 444 -8.44 4.24 -1.31
C VAL A 444 -9.28 4.87 -0.19
N PHE A 445 -9.12 6.17 0.03
CA PHE A 445 -9.78 6.93 1.10
C PHE A 445 -10.58 8.10 0.53
N GLY A 446 -11.18 7.93 -0.64
CA GLY A 446 -11.84 9.03 -1.38
C GLY A 446 -13.08 9.63 -0.71
N ASP A 447 -13.56 9.00 0.36
CA ASP A 447 -14.56 9.52 1.29
C ASP A 447 -13.97 10.46 2.35
N LEU A 448 -12.62 10.55 2.46
CA LEU A 448 -11.92 11.43 3.39
C LEU A 448 -11.33 12.67 2.66
N ASP A 449 -11.45 13.83 3.27
CA ASP A 449 -10.64 14.99 2.92
C ASP A 449 -9.20 14.79 3.43
N VAL A 450 -8.20 15.20 2.65
CA VAL A 450 -6.79 14.92 2.97
C VAL A 450 -6.06 16.20 3.32
N SER A 451 -5.47 16.24 4.52
CA SER A 451 -4.53 17.28 4.96
C SER A 451 -3.15 16.69 5.17
N THR A 452 -2.12 17.39 4.70
CA THR A 452 -0.74 16.88 4.70
C THR A 452 0.19 17.83 5.46
N LEU A 453 0.89 17.30 6.46
CA LEU A 453 1.99 17.99 7.15
C LEU A 453 3.33 17.55 6.53
N ARG A 454 3.93 18.43 5.73
CA ARG A 454 5.24 18.19 5.09
C ARG A 454 6.41 18.74 5.91
N GLU A 455 6.17 19.74 6.73
CA GLU A 455 7.19 20.41 7.51
C GLU A 455 7.56 19.60 8.76
N LEU A 456 8.84 19.51 9.04
CA LEU A 456 9.32 19.01 10.32
C LEU A 456 9.56 20.20 11.26
N PRO A 457 9.21 20.07 12.56
CA PRO A 457 9.49 21.10 13.55
C PRO A 457 10.98 21.45 13.60
N LEU A 458 11.27 22.72 13.86
CA LEU A 458 12.65 23.22 14.02
C LEU A 458 13.38 22.45 15.11
N GLY A 459 14.65 22.09 14.85
CA GLY A 459 15.53 21.41 15.81
C GLY A 459 15.72 19.92 15.64
N ARG A 460 14.98 19.25 14.72
CA ARG A 460 15.22 17.84 14.43
C ARG A 460 16.53 17.67 13.67
N GLN A 461 17.37 16.78 14.19
CA GLN A 461 18.65 16.45 13.55
C GLN A 461 18.46 15.47 12.38
N PRO A 462 19.27 15.56 11.31
CA PRO A 462 19.20 14.64 10.18
C PRO A 462 19.57 13.22 10.61
N ILE A 463 18.94 12.23 9.98
CA ILE A 463 19.25 10.81 10.18
C ILE A 463 20.07 10.35 8.98
N THR A 464 21.33 9.98 9.23
CA THR A 464 22.17 9.41 8.17
C THR A 464 21.89 7.91 8.03
N THR A 465 21.63 7.46 6.80
CA THR A 465 21.34 6.05 6.54
C THR A 465 22.46 5.43 5.71
N HIS A 466 23.00 4.31 6.16
CA HIS A 466 24.05 3.56 5.44
C HIS A 466 23.64 2.12 5.23
N LEU A 467 24.04 1.59 4.08
CA LEU A 467 23.87 0.20 3.73
C LEU A 467 25.09 -0.60 4.18
N VAL A 468 24.85 -1.75 4.81
CA VAL A 468 25.86 -2.69 5.31
C VAL A 468 25.75 -4.01 4.55
N PRO A 469 26.39 -4.14 3.36
CA PRO A 469 26.30 -5.33 2.51
C PRO A 469 27.26 -6.42 2.99
N THR A 470 26.78 -7.37 3.79
CA THR A 470 27.60 -8.37 4.46
C THR A 470 28.29 -9.36 3.53
N LEU A 471 27.71 -9.65 2.35
CA LEU A 471 28.34 -10.52 1.35
C LEU A 471 29.53 -9.84 0.64
N GLU A 472 29.44 -8.55 0.36
CA GLU A 472 30.46 -7.81 -0.37
C GLU A 472 31.52 -7.23 0.56
N LYS A 473 31.11 -6.80 1.76
CA LYS A 473 31.93 -6.11 2.75
C LYS A 473 31.65 -6.63 4.16
N PRO A 474 32.09 -7.84 4.51
CA PRO A 474 31.79 -8.45 5.80
C PRO A 474 32.32 -7.62 7.00
N THR A 475 33.44 -6.91 6.84
CA THR A 475 34.01 -6.05 7.88
C THR A 475 33.11 -4.87 8.27
N PHE A 476 32.12 -4.50 7.45
CA PHE A 476 31.18 -3.44 7.79
C PHE A 476 30.22 -3.86 8.93
N LEU A 477 29.98 -5.17 9.09
CA LEU A 477 29.21 -5.67 10.21
C LEU A 477 29.95 -5.50 11.53
N ASP A 478 31.28 -5.78 11.56
CA ASP A 478 32.11 -5.55 12.74
C ASP A 478 32.14 -4.06 13.10
N ARG A 479 32.26 -3.18 12.10
CA ARG A 479 32.22 -1.73 12.29
C ARG A 479 30.86 -1.26 12.83
N THR A 480 29.75 -1.95 12.49
CA THR A 480 28.42 -1.68 13.04
C THR A 480 28.41 -1.86 14.56
N TRP A 481 28.98 -2.96 15.05
CA TRP A 481 29.06 -3.22 16.49
C TRP A 481 29.99 -2.27 17.23
N GLU A 482 31.10 -1.91 16.63
CA GLU A 482 32.00 -0.87 17.17
C GLU A 482 31.27 0.47 17.28
N ARG A 483 30.48 0.85 16.28
CA ARG A 483 29.72 2.11 16.30
C ARG A 483 28.69 2.14 17.42
N ILE A 484 28.00 1.04 17.70
CA ILE A 484 27.10 0.94 18.88
C ILE A 484 27.89 1.18 20.16
N ARG A 485 29.08 0.59 20.32
CA ARG A 485 29.92 0.82 21.51
C ARG A 485 30.36 2.29 21.67
N GLU A 486 30.72 2.94 20.58
CA GLU A 486 31.09 4.36 20.57
C GLU A 486 29.94 5.24 21.05
N GLU A 487 28.72 4.99 20.55
CA GLU A 487 27.52 5.74 20.94
C GLU A 487 27.14 5.49 22.41
N VAL A 488 27.17 4.23 22.85
CA VAL A 488 26.91 3.91 24.26
C VAL A 488 27.97 4.51 25.20
N ALA A 489 29.23 4.54 24.78
CA ALA A 489 30.29 5.19 25.56
C ALA A 489 30.09 6.73 25.71
N GLN A 490 29.33 7.35 24.77
CA GLN A 490 28.89 8.73 24.84
C GLN A 490 27.60 8.92 25.66
N GLY A 491 27.04 7.84 26.22
CA GLY A 491 25.80 7.86 27.00
C GLY A 491 24.54 7.73 26.17
N HIS A 492 24.65 7.42 24.87
CA HIS A 492 23.51 7.19 23.99
C HIS A 492 23.06 5.73 24.02
N GLN A 493 21.93 5.46 23.34
CA GLN A 493 21.31 4.13 23.28
C GLN A 493 21.11 3.69 21.83
N ALA A 494 20.98 2.36 21.62
CA ALA A 494 20.83 1.79 20.30
C ALA A 494 19.65 0.81 20.21
N TYR A 495 19.01 0.78 19.04
CA TYR A 495 18.06 -0.25 18.63
C TYR A 495 18.73 -1.23 17.66
N ILE A 496 18.42 -2.52 17.82
CA ILE A 496 18.70 -3.57 16.83
C ILE A 496 17.38 -4.24 16.50
N VAL A 497 17.00 -4.24 15.22
CA VAL A 497 15.75 -4.85 14.76
C VAL A 497 16.06 -6.10 13.98
N ALA A 498 15.39 -7.20 14.31
CA ALA A 498 15.47 -8.47 13.61
C ALA A 498 14.10 -8.85 13.03
N PRO A 499 14.04 -9.52 11.86
CA PRO A 499 12.77 -9.88 11.22
C PRO A 499 12.00 -10.98 11.95
N ARG A 500 12.64 -11.78 12.81
CA ARG A 500 12.04 -12.93 13.50
C ARG A 500 12.26 -12.88 15.01
N ILE A 501 11.34 -13.54 15.76
CA ILE A 501 11.48 -13.75 17.21
C ILE A 501 12.48 -14.86 17.48
N SER A 502 12.29 -16.05 16.88
CA SER A 502 13.13 -17.25 17.05
C SER A 502 13.42 -17.93 15.72
N ALA A 503 14.52 -18.69 15.66
CA ALA A 503 14.85 -19.49 14.50
C ALA A 503 13.87 -20.66 14.34
N GLY A 504 13.29 -20.86 13.16
CA GLY A 504 12.58 -22.07 12.78
C GLY A 504 11.09 -22.15 13.12
N THR A 505 10.40 -21.08 13.55
CA THR A 505 8.95 -21.08 13.74
C THR A 505 8.23 -20.34 12.63
N SER A 506 7.31 -21.06 11.94
CA SER A 506 6.48 -20.58 10.82
C SER A 506 5.24 -19.79 11.27
N GLU A 507 5.32 -18.99 12.34
CA GLU A 507 4.17 -18.20 12.80
C GLU A 507 4.02 -16.84 12.10
N ASP A 508 5.02 -16.42 11.32
CA ASP A 508 4.92 -15.27 10.41
C ASP A 508 4.63 -15.76 8.98
N ALA A 509 3.52 -16.50 8.79
CA ALA A 509 3.11 -17.04 7.50
C ALA A 509 2.98 -15.97 6.40
N ASP A 510 2.69 -14.73 6.77
CA ASP A 510 2.58 -13.60 5.83
C ASP A 510 3.96 -13.17 5.29
N LEU A 511 5.04 -13.29 6.07
CA LEU A 511 6.40 -12.98 5.63
C LEU A 511 7.00 -14.14 4.81
N ASP A 512 6.72 -15.38 5.19
CA ASP A 512 7.18 -16.57 4.44
C ASP A 512 6.46 -16.71 3.09
N PHE A 513 5.21 -16.25 2.97
CA PHE A 513 4.45 -16.22 1.70
C PHE A 513 4.99 -15.17 0.72
N LEU A 514 5.44 -14.02 1.22
CA LEU A 514 5.98 -12.94 0.38
C LEU A 514 7.42 -13.21 -0.12
N TYR A 515 8.22 -13.97 0.61
CA TYR A 515 9.67 -14.06 0.36
C TYR A 515 10.23 -15.49 0.15
N GLY A 516 9.39 -16.52 0.15
CA GLY A 516 9.80 -17.93 -0.07
C GLY A 516 10.50 -18.57 1.14
N GLU A 517 10.34 -19.89 1.28
CA GLU A 517 10.71 -20.70 2.44
C GLU A 517 12.10 -20.44 3.07
N SER A 518 12.09 -20.45 4.38
CA SER A 518 13.18 -20.60 5.38
C SER A 518 14.61 -20.81 4.87
N SER A 519 15.41 -19.74 4.83
CA SER A 519 16.87 -19.85 4.95
C SER A 519 17.25 -20.01 6.43
N PRO A 520 18.12 -20.94 6.81
CA PRO A 520 18.49 -21.17 8.21
C PRO A 520 19.27 -20.04 8.89
N ASP A 521 19.72 -19.02 8.14
CA ASP A 521 20.61 -17.95 8.62
C ASP A 521 19.89 -16.59 8.87
N ILE A 522 18.56 -16.57 9.01
CA ILE A 522 17.83 -15.32 9.25
C ILE A 522 17.98 -14.89 10.71
N ALA A 523 18.33 -13.61 10.90
CA ALA A 523 18.47 -13.03 12.23
C ALA A 523 17.19 -13.11 13.06
N SER A 524 17.30 -13.59 14.31
CA SER A 524 16.21 -13.64 15.27
C SER A 524 16.59 -12.90 16.57
N VAL A 525 15.57 -12.37 17.27
CA VAL A 525 15.79 -11.65 18.54
C VAL A 525 16.40 -12.56 19.61
N GLU A 526 15.89 -13.78 19.72
CA GLU A 526 16.31 -14.75 20.74
C GLU A 526 17.75 -15.25 20.52
N ASP A 527 18.21 -15.35 19.25
CA ASP A 527 19.57 -15.80 18.93
C ASP A 527 20.59 -14.65 18.98
N LEU A 528 20.19 -13.45 18.53
CA LEU A 528 21.08 -12.28 18.48
C LEU A 528 21.46 -11.81 19.88
N GLY A 529 20.53 -11.79 20.82
CA GLY A 529 20.78 -11.29 22.18
C GLY A 529 22.00 -11.96 22.84
N PRO A 530 22.00 -13.30 23.05
CA PRO A 530 23.11 -14.01 23.64
C PRO A 530 24.41 -13.91 22.83
N LYS A 531 24.34 -13.97 21.48
CA LYS A 531 25.52 -13.85 20.61
C LYS A 531 26.21 -12.49 20.75
N LEU A 532 25.46 -11.41 20.76
CA LEU A 532 25.98 -10.05 20.88
C LEU A 532 26.49 -9.78 22.30
N GLN A 533 25.80 -10.29 23.34
CA GLN A 533 26.18 -10.11 24.73
C GLN A 533 27.46 -10.88 25.12
N SER A 534 27.67 -12.07 24.54
CA SER A 534 28.91 -12.86 24.74
C SER A 534 30.06 -12.43 23.82
N GLY A 535 29.72 -11.77 22.69
CA GLY A 535 30.64 -11.41 21.63
C GLY A 535 30.90 -9.88 21.53
N PRO A 536 30.55 -9.25 20.39
CA PRO A 536 30.98 -7.87 20.07
C PRO A 536 30.41 -6.79 20.99
N LEU A 537 29.29 -7.01 21.65
CA LEU A 537 28.67 -6.06 22.59
C LEU A 537 28.80 -6.49 24.06
N LYS A 538 29.81 -7.32 24.38
CA LYS A 538 30.10 -7.76 25.74
C LYS A 538 30.27 -6.55 26.66
N GLY A 539 29.59 -6.60 27.81
CA GLY A 539 29.64 -5.55 28.86
C GLY A 539 28.58 -4.46 28.74
N LEU A 540 27.79 -4.44 27.65
CA LEU A 540 26.64 -3.56 27.52
C LEU A 540 25.37 -4.24 28.08
N ARG A 541 24.43 -3.42 28.57
CA ARG A 541 23.12 -3.87 29.11
C ARG A 541 22.17 -4.05 27.93
N ILE A 542 21.92 -5.30 27.55
CA ILE A 542 21.10 -5.67 26.40
C ILE A 542 19.79 -6.29 26.87
N ALA A 543 18.67 -5.88 26.30
CA ALA A 543 17.36 -6.49 26.57
C ALA A 543 16.62 -6.84 25.27
N PRO A 544 15.91 -7.99 25.22
CA PRO A 544 15.04 -8.34 24.11
C PRO A 544 13.64 -7.74 24.28
N LEU A 545 12.98 -7.41 23.16
CA LEU A 545 11.59 -6.95 23.10
C LEU A 545 10.85 -7.57 21.90
N HIS A 546 9.85 -8.41 22.12
CA HIS A 546 9.12 -9.07 21.03
C HIS A 546 7.65 -9.36 21.38
N GLY A 547 6.86 -9.70 20.37
CA GLY A 547 5.41 -9.86 20.46
C GLY A 547 4.92 -10.91 21.47
N ARG A 548 5.70 -12.00 21.69
CA ARG A 548 5.34 -13.10 22.62
C ARG A 548 5.44 -12.74 24.12
N GLN A 549 6.09 -11.63 24.46
CA GLN A 549 6.18 -11.17 25.85
C GLN A 549 4.84 -10.61 26.31
N SER A 550 4.54 -10.72 27.63
CA SER A 550 3.34 -10.11 28.21
C SER A 550 3.38 -8.57 28.12
N SER A 551 2.23 -7.93 28.19
CA SER A 551 2.13 -6.46 28.12
C SER A 551 2.90 -5.77 29.24
N GLU A 552 2.94 -6.39 30.46
CA GLU A 552 3.66 -5.88 31.60
C GLU A 552 5.18 -5.91 31.36
N VAL A 553 5.71 -7.04 30.84
CA VAL A 553 7.16 -7.19 30.54
C VAL A 553 7.56 -6.21 29.44
N LYS A 554 6.77 -6.08 28.37
CA LYS A 554 7.02 -5.11 27.31
C LYS A 554 7.07 -3.67 27.84
N SER A 555 6.11 -3.32 28.69
CA SER A 555 6.04 -1.98 29.27
C SER A 555 7.22 -1.71 30.21
N ALA A 556 7.58 -2.67 31.08
CA ALA A 556 8.72 -2.55 31.97
C ALA A 556 10.04 -2.42 31.22
N THR A 557 10.26 -3.25 30.18
CA THR A 557 11.47 -3.18 29.34
C THR A 557 11.59 -1.83 28.63
N MET A 558 10.49 -1.31 28.07
CA MET A 558 10.48 -0.01 27.41
C MET A 558 10.70 1.14 28.39
N GLN A 559 10.17 1.06 29.60
CA GLN A 559 10.43 2.06 30.66
C GLN A 559 11.90 2.05 31.09
N ALA A 560 12.47 0.87 31.33
CA ALA A 560 13.89 0.72 31.67
C ALA A 560 14.80 1.25 30.53
N PHE A 561 14.44 1.00 29.27
CA PHE A 561 15.17 1.57 28.13
C PHE A 561 15.03 3.10 28.07
N ALA A 562 13.84 3.64 28.25
CA ALA A 562 13.62 5.09 28.29
C ALA A 562 14.33 5.78 29.48
N ALA A 563 14.49 5.07 30.60
CA ALA A 563 15.25 5.54 31.77
C ALA A 563 16.76 5.43 31.61
N GLY A 564 17.28 4.84 30.53
CA GLY A 564 18.72 4.65 30.31
C GLY A 564 19.33 3.49 31.10
N GLU A 565 18.50 2.60 31.65
CA GLU A 565 18.94 1.38 32.36
C GLU A 565 19.37 0.27 31.40
N ILE A 566 18.94 0.34 30.11
CA ILE A 566 19.29 -0.56 29.02
C ILE A 566 20.03 0.24 27.95
N ASP A 567 21.19 -0.24 27.48
CA ASP A 567 22.00 0.41 26.46
C ASP A 567 21.56 0.03 25.05
N VAL A 568 21.20 -1.23 24.86
CA VAL A 568 20.83 -1.77 23.55
C VAL A 568 19.52 -2.57 23.66
N LEU A 569 18.53 -2.19 22.85
CA LEU A 569 17.27 -2.90 22.77
C LEU A 569 17.23 -3.72 21.47
N ILE A 570 17.14 -5.05 21.59
CA ILE A 570 16.99 -5.96 20.43
C ILE A 570 15.48 -6.29 20.28
N SER A 571 14.91 -5.97 19.13
CA SER A 571 13.46 -6.09 18.95
C SER A 571 13.08 -6.61 17.57
N THR A 572 11.83 -7.05 17.44
CA THR A 572 11.16 -7.20 16.14
C THR A 572 10.51 -5.86 15.72
N THR A 573 9.67 -5.88 14.70
CA THR A 573 8.86 -4.72 14.25
C THR A 573 7.94 -4.13 15.35
N VAL A 574 7.85 -4.74 16.52
CA VAL A 574 7.05 -4.22 17.67
C VAL A 574 7.46 -2.79 18.04
N ILE A 575 8.72 -2.38 17.82
CA ILE A 575 9.15 -0.98 18.05
C ILE A 575 8.70 0.01 16.98
N GLU A 576 8.17 -0.46 15.85
CA GLU A 576 7.52 0.39 14.83
C GLU A 576 6.40 1.22 15.47
N VAL A 577 5.75 0.62 16.48
CA VAL A 577 4.66 1.21 17.25
C VAL A 577 5.08 1.28 18.72
N GLY A 578 5.60 2.41 19.20
CA GLY A 578 6.04 2.43 20.59
C GLY A 578 6.67 3.74 21.07
N VAL A 579 7.30 3.66 22.23
CA VAL A 579 7.79 4.76 23.04
C VAL A 579 8.87 5.58 22.33
N ASP A 580 8.76 6.88 22.45
CA ASP A 580 9.78 7.84 22.01
C ASP A 580 10.93 7.85 23.01
N VAL A 581 12.15 7.52 22.55
CA VAL A 581 13.37 7.55 23.36
C VAL A 581 14.37 8.53 22.71
N PRO A 582 14.37 9.81 23.13
CA PRO A 582 15.22 10.85 22.53
C PRO A 582 16.72 10.54 22.56
N ASN A 583 17.15 9.73 23.53
CA ASN A 583 18.55 9.34 23.72
C ASN A 583 19.02 8.20 22.78
N ALA A 584 18.12 7.57 22.03
CA ALA A 584 18.48 6.55 21.06
C ALA A 584 18.95 7.19 19.75
N THR A 585 20.24 7.02 19.44
CA THR A 585 20.91 7.62 18.27
C THR A 585 21.17 6.62 17.16
N VAL A 586 21.24 5.32 17.46
CA VAL A 586 21.55 4.27 16.47
C VAL A 586 20.39 3.31 16.28
N MET A 587 20.06 3.05 15.02
CA MET A 587 19.14 2.01 14.56
C MET A 587 19.90 1.04 13.65
N VAL A 588 19.98 -0.23 14.02
CA VAL A 588 20.51 -1.31 13.16
C VAL A 588 19.36 -2.21 12.76
N ILE A 589 19.16 -2.40 11.46
CA ILE A 589 18.10 -3.29 10.94
C ILE A 589 18.80 -4.47 10.29
N MET A 590 18.65 -5.65 10.89
CA MET A 590 19.20 -6.91 10.39
C MET A 590 18.31 -7.46 9.27
N ASP A 591 18.92 -8.06 8.26
CA ASP A 591 18.21 -8.58 7.07
C ASP A 591 17.21 -7.55 6.51
N ALA A 592 17.68 -6.32 6.31
CA ALA A 592 16.85 -5.17 5.94
C ALA A 592 16.08 -5.37 4.63
N ASP A 593 16.55 -6.25 3.75
CA ASP A 593 15.88 -6.65 2.50
C ASP A 593 14.55 -7.41 2.71
N ARG A 594 14.26 -7.83 3.94
CA ARG A 594 12.99 -8.49 4.32
C ARG A 594 11.92 -7.54 4.81
N PHE A 595 12.23 -6.25 4.95
CA PHE A 595 11.29 -5.22 5.38
C PHE A 595 10.78 -4.42 4.19
N GLY A 596 9.52 -4.01 4.25
CA GLY A 596 8.96 -3.04 3.30
C GLY A 596 9.62 -1.66 3.45
N VAL A 597 9.62 -0.87 2.37
CA VAL A 597 10.20 0.48 2.38
C VAL A 597 9.55 1.36 3.46
N SER A 598 8.22 1.29 3.58
CA SER A 598 7.46 2.04 4.60
C SER A 598 7.86 1.65 6.03
N GLN A 599 8.09 0.35 6.29
CA GLN A 599 8.55 -0.14 7.60
C GLN A 599 9.97 0.36 7.91
N LEU A 600 10.88 0.28 6.94
CA LEU A 600 12.25 0.80 7.10
C LEU A 600 12.24 2.30 7.42
N HIS A 601 11.36 3.07 6.74
CA HIS A 601 11.19 4.49 7.00
C HIS A 601 10.66 4.77 8.42
N GLN A 602 9.66 4.03 8.88
CA GLN A 602 9.12 4.17 10.24
C GLN A 602 10.14 3.79 11.32
N LEU A 603 10.90 2.70 11.12
CA LEU A 603 11.96 2.27 12.03
C LEU A 603 13.08 3.33 12.06
N ARG A 604 13.52 3.83 10.91
CA ARG A 604 14.50 4.94 10.83
C ARG A 604 14.03 6.16 11.62
N GLY A 605 12.76 6.50 11.56
CA GLY A 605 12.15 7.62 12.27
C GLY A 605 12.15 7.48 13.81
N ARG A 606 12.57 6.33 14.37
CA ARG A 606 12.64 6.10 15.82
C ARG A 606 13.93 6.63 16.46
N VAL A 607 14.94 6.99 15.68
CA VAL A 607 16.19 7.61 16.16
C VAL A 607 16.28 9.06 15.69
N GLY A 608 17.21 9.83 16.24
CA GLY A 608 17.40 11.25 15.91
C GLY A 608 16.26 12.15 16.40
N ARG A 609 15.60 11.80 17.49
CA ARG A 609 14.53 12.59 18.12
C ARG A 609 15.01 13.55 19.20
N GLY A 610 16.26 13.41 19.62
CA GLY A 610 16.95 14.29 20.54
C GLY A 610 17.74 15.37 19.81
N THR A 611 18.72 15.91 20.53
CA THR A 611 19.68 16.94 20.05
C THR A 611 20.83 16.34 19.24
N SER A 612 21.04 15.02 19.34
CA SER A 612 22.11 14.29 18.65
C SER A 612 21.64 13.74 17.29
N PRO A 613 22.51 13.72 16.25
CA PRO A 613 22.15 13.19 14.94
C PRO A 613 21.87 11.68 15.02
N GLY A 614 20.90 11.23 14.23
CA GLY A 614 20.52 9.81 14.14
C GLY A 614 21.35 9.05 13.10
N LEU A 615 21.63 7.78 13.36
CA LEU A 615 22.29 6.85 12.45
C LEU A 615 21.42 5.61 12.22
N CYS A 616 21.14 5.27 10.96
CA CYS A 616 20.43 4.06 10.57
C CYS A 616 21.34 3.17 9.71
N LEU A 617 21.53 1.91 10.11
CA LEU A 617 22.39 0.94 9.44
C LEU A 617 21.51 -0.22 8.93
N LEU A 618 21.44 -0.35 7.59
CA LEU A 618 20.65 -1.38 6.91
C LEU A 618 21.55 -2.57 6.57
N VAL A 619 21.49 -3.62 7.37
CA VAL A 619 22.30 -4.83 7.19
C VAL A 619 21.59 -5.76 6.21
N THR A 620 22.29 -6.19 5.15
CA THR A 620 21.72 -7.07 4.13
C THR A 620 22.73 -8.01 3.52
N SER A 621 22.29 -9.20 3.18
CA SER A 621 23.00 -10.17 2.34
C SER A 621 22.49 -10.21 0.88
N ALA A 622 21.61 -9.29 0.49
CA ALA A 622 21.07 -9.22 -0.86
C ALA A 622 22.16 -8.85 -1.89
N PRO A 623 22.23 -9.55 -3.05
CA PRO A 623 23.17 -9.23 -4.13
C PRO A 623 22.94 -7.79 -4.68
N SER A 624 23.99 -7.16 -5.19
CA SER A 624 23.97 -5.78 -5.72
C SER A 624 22.96 -5.58 -6.86
N GLU A 625 22.72 -6.60 -7.68
CA GLU A 625 21.80 -6.54 -8.84
C GLU A 625 20.36 -6.97 -8.51
N SER A 626 20.02 -7.15 -7.24
CA SER A 626 18.68 -7.56 -6.84
C SER A 626 17.73 -6.38 -6.64
N THR A 627 16.46 -6.55 -6.94
CA THR A 627 15.40 -5.56 -6.66
C THR A 627 15.32 -5.19 -5.17
N ALA A 628 15.63 -6.15 -4.29
CA ALA A 628 15.72 -5.90 -2.86
C ALA A 628 16.83 -4.90 -2.53
N ARG A 629 17.98 -4.99 -3.22
CA ARG A 629 19.10 -4.05 -3.05
C ARG A 629 18.73 -2.65 -3.55
N GLU A 630 18.08 -2.54 -4.71
CA GLU A 630 17.60 -1.25 -5.25
C GLU A 630 16.68 -0.54 -4.27
N ARG A 631 15.79 -1.27 -3.57
CA ARG A 631 14.94 -0.70 -2.51
C ARG A 631 15.75 -0.12 -1.37
N LEU A 632 16.73 -0.86 -0.86
CA LEU A 632 17.57 -0.41 0.25
C LEU A 632 18.42 0.80 -0.14
N ASP A 633 18.93 0.82 -1.38
CA ASP A 633 19.64 1.97 -1.92
C ASP A 633 18.73 3.21 -1.99
N ALA A 634 17.47 3.06 -2.41
CA ALA A 634 16.50 4.14 -2.40
C ALA A 634 16.27 4.68 -0.98
N VAL A 635 16.03 3.80 0.02
CA VAL A 635 15.86 4.20 1.43
C VAL A 635 17.10 4.91 1.98
N SER A 636 18.29 4.53 1.52
CA SER A 636 19.55 5.17 1.97
C SER A 636 19.75 6.56 1.39
N LYS A 637 19.23 6.85 0.20
CA LYS A 637 19.43 8.10 -0.55
C LYS A 637 18.45 9.20 -0.20
N THR A 638 17.19 8.86 0.13
CA THR A 638 16.17 9.86 0.43
C THR A 638 15.64 9.75 1.86
N GLN A 639 15.31 10.89 2.43
CA GLN A 639 14.60 10.99 3.71
C GLN A 639 13.12 11.34 3.53
N ASP A 640 12.71 11.68 2.31
CA ASP A 640 11.31 12.02 2.01
C ASP A 640 10.43 10.76 2.05
N GLY A 641 9.55 10.69 3.05
CA GLY A 641 8.62 9.58 3.21
C GLY A 641 7.59 9.48 2.10
N PHE A 642 7.23 10.58 1.41
CA PHE A 642 6.33 10.54 0.25
C PHE A 642 7.00 9.87 -0.95
N GLU A 643 8.27 10.19 -1.21
CA GLU A 643 9.05 9.54 -2.26
C GLU A 643 9.24 8.06 -1.97
N LEU A 644 9.59 7.71 -0.72
CA LEU A 644 9.72 6.32 -0.29
C LEU A 644 8.41 5.54 -0.39
N SER A 645 7.30 6.16 -0.02
CA SER A 645 5.98 5.54 -0.14
C SER A 645 5.61 5.29 -1.60
N ARG A 646 5.96 6.20 -2.52
CA ARG A 646 5.78 6.01 -3.96
C ARG A 646 6.60 4.82 -4.47
N ILE A 647 7.88 4.73 -4.08
CA ILE A 647 8.76 3.60 -4.44
C ILE A 647 8.20 2.26 -3.91
N ASP A 648 7.73 2.23 -2.67
CA ASP A 648 7.13 1.02 -2.06
C ASP A 648 5.90 0.55 -2.84
N LEU A 649 5.03 1.48 -3.21
CA LEU A 649 3.81 1.21 -3.96
C LEU A 649 4.09 0.79 -5.41
N GLU A 650 5.10 1.38 -6.08
CA GLU A 650 5.51 1.00 -7.44
C GLU A 650 6.06 -0.44 -7.50
N GLN A 651 6.67 -0.90 -6.42
CA GLN A 651 7.27 -2.25 -6.34
C GLN A 651 6.30 -3.33 -5.85
N ARG A 652 5.27 -2.96 -5.08
CA ARG A 652 4.19 -3.88 -4.71
C ARG A 652 3.30 -4.12 -5.92
N ARG A 653 2.78 -5.33 -6.07
CA ARG A 653 1.71 -5.57 -7.05
C ARG A 653 0.50 -4.74 -6.63
N GLU A 654 -0.07 -3.96 -7.54
CA GLU A 654 -1.16 -3.00 -7.25
C GLU A 654 -2.42 -3.62 -6.62
N GLY A 655 -2.65 -4.91 -6.81
CA GLY A 655 -3.70 -5.66 -6.08
C GLY A 655 -3.54 -5.62 -4.56
N ASP A 656 -2.30 -5.51 -4.05
CA ASP A 656 -2.02 -5.43 -2.62
C ASP A 656 -2.36 -4.04 -2.04
N VAL A 657 -2.25 -2.99 -2.86
CA VAL A 657 -2.52 -1.60 -2.43
C VAL A 657 -4.00 -1.36 -2.15
N LEU A 658 -4.88 -2.00 -2.92
CA LEU A 658 -6.33 -1.88 -2.81
C LEU A 658 -6.96 -2.92 -1.86
N GLY A 659 -6.14 -3.74 -1.19
CA GLY A 659 -6.59 -4.77 -0.26
C GLY A 659 -7.24 -5.99 -0.93
N ALA A 660 -7.23 -6.07 -2.27
CA ALA A 660 -7.86 -7.15 -3.02
C ALA A 660 -7.15 -8.51 -2.87
N THR A 661 -5.84 -8.50 -2.61
CA THR A 661 -5.05 -9.75 -2.44
C THR A 661 -5.23 -10.41 -1.07
N GLN A 662 -5.55 -9.64 -0.03
CA GLN A 662 -5.83 -10.20 1.30
C GLN A 662 -7.19 -10.92 1.38
N SER A 663 -8.10 -10.63 0.44
CA SER A 663 -9.46 -11.19 0.44
C SER A 663 -9.68 -12.28 -0.61
N GLY A 664 -8.69 -12.59 -1.48
CA GLY A 664 -8.86 -13.53 -2.59
C GLY A 664 -9.86 -13.05 -3.67
N SER A 665 -10.38 -11.84 -3.55
CA SER A 665 -11.33 -11.23 -4.48
C SER A 665 -10.60 -10.57 -5.66
N ARG A 666 -11.26 -10.55 -6.84
CA ARG A 666 -10.72 -9.89 -8.03
C ARG A 666 -10.89 -8.39 -7.92
N SER A 667 -9.83 -7.63 -8.10
CA SER A 667 -9.94 -6.18 -8.24
C SER A 667 -10.82 -5.84 -9.45
N HIS A 668 -11.81 -4.96 -9.27
CA HIS A 668 -12.62 -4.41 -10.37
C HIS A 668 -11.80 -3.50 -11.29
N LEU A 669 -10.68 -2.98 -10.79
CA LEU A 669 -9.74 -2.17 -11.58
C LEU A 669 -8.80 -3.10 -12.34
N ARG A 670 -8.99 -3.18 -13.66
CA ARG A 670 -8.24 -4.09 -14.54
C ARG A 670 -7.07 -3.39 -15.23
N LEU A 671 -7.27 -2.14 -15.65
CA LEU A 671 -6.26 -1.33 -16.35
C LEU A 671 -5.75 -0.17 -15.50
N LEU A 672 -6.61 0.45 -14.72
CA LEU A 672 -6.27 1.62 -13.92
C LEU A 672 -5.15 1.30 -12.93
N ARG A 673 -4.08 2.10 -13.01
CA ARG A 673 -2.90 2.03 -12.17
C ARG A 673 -2.78 3.31 -11.35
N VAL A 674 -3.18 3.25 -10.07
CA VAL A 674 -3.35 4.44 -9.22
C VAL A 674 -2.13 5.36 -9.23
N LEU A 675 -0.91 4.80 -9.30
CA LEU A 675 0.32 5.58 -9.30
C LEU A 675 0.77 6.07 -10.68
N ARG A 676 0.41 5.34 -11.73
CA ARG A 676 0.82 5.69 -13.11
C ARG A 676 -0.16 6.62 -13.78
N ASP A 677 -1.45 6.46 -13.44
CA ASP A 677 -2.55 7.15 -14.09
C ASP A 677 -3.07 8.33 -13.24
N GLU A 678 -2.17 8.97 -12.46
CA GLU A 678 -2.48 10.05 -11.51
C GLU A 678 -3.25 11.19 -12.19
N SER A 679 -2.74 11.70 -13.32
CA SER A 679 -3.38 12.77 -14.08
C SER A 679 -4.75 12.36 -14.63
N LEU A 680 -4.91 11.09 -15.03
CA LEU A 680 -6.18 10.56 -15.51
C LEU A 680 -7.22 10.47 -14.39
N ILE A 681 -6.81 10.05 -13.20
CA ILE A 681 -7.67 9.99 -12.00
C ILE A 681 -8.12 11.40 -11.59
N GLU A 682 -7.20 12.38 -11.57
CA GLU A 682 -7.55 13.77 -11.27
C GLU A 682 -8.55 14.32 -12.29
N SER A 683 -8.29 14.09 -13.56
CA SER A 683 -9.16 14.50 -14.65
C SER A 683 -10.54 13.81 -14.61
N ALA A 684 -10.59 12.51 -14.27
CA ALA A 684 -11.83 11.77 -14.08
C ALA A 684 -12.63 12.32 -12.88
N ARG A 685 -11.94 12.77 -11.82
CA ARG A 685 -12.59 13.39 -10.66
C ARG A 685 -13.24 14.73 -10.99
N GLU A 686 -12.59 15.55 -11.81
CA GLU A 686 -13.18 16.82 -12.28
C GLU A 686 -14.46 16.56 -13.05
N VAL A 687 -14.42 15.61 -14.01
CA VAL A 687 -15.61 15.22 -14.79
C VAL A 687 -16.71 14.65 -13.91
N ALA A 688 -16.37 13.81 -12.94
CA ALA A 688 -17.33 13.23 -12.00
C ALA A 688 -17.99 14.33 -11.14
N ALA A 689 -17.20 15.31 -10.70
CA ALA A 689 -17.73 16.47 -9.93
C ALA A 689 -18.68 17.32 -10.76
N ASP A 690 -18.34 17.61 -12.02
CA ASP A 690 -19.18 18.36 -12.94
C ASP A 690 -20.50 17.64 -13.23
N LEU A 691 -20.46 16.31 -13.50
CA LEU A 691 -21.65 15.50 -13.73
C LEU A 691 -22.59 15.50 -12.52
N LEU A 692 -22.05 15.33 -11.31
CA LEU A 692 -22.85 15.35 -10.08
C LEU A 692 -23.32 16.76 -9.69
N ALA A 693 -22.62 17.82 -10.10
CA ALA A 693 -23.08 19.20 -9.92
C ALA A 693 -24.25 19.53 -10.86
N GLU A 694 -24.21 19.02 -12.11
CA GLU A 694 -25.30 19.18 -13.09
C GLU A 694 -26.53 18.32 -12.77
N ASP A 695 -26.32 17.09 -12.32
CA ASP A 695 -27.35 16.09 -12.03
C ASP A 695 -26.92 15.17 -10.89
N PRO A 696 -27.20 15.53 -9.62
CA PRO A 696 -26.76 14.78 -8.45
C PRO A 696 -27.21 13.32 -8.42
N GLU A 697 -28.31 12.98 -9.10
CA GLU A 697 -28.86 11.63 -9.15
C GLU A 697 -28.56 10.89 -10.46
N LEU A 698 -27.81 11.48 -11.38
CA LEU A 698 -27.51 10.95 -12.70
C LEU A 698 -28.76 10.47 -13.47
N THR A 699 -29.86 11.19 -13.34
CA THR A 699 -31.14 10.87 -14.00
C THR A 699 -31.10 11.08 -15.52
N ARG A 700 -30.27 12.05 -15.96
CA ARG A 700 -30.03 12.33 -17.38
C ARG A 700 -29.09 11.31 -18.04
N TYR A 701 -28.37 10.52 -17.24
CA TYR A 701 -27.36 9.56 -17.66
C TYR A 701 -27.67 8.14 -17.13
N PRO A 702 -28.78 7.52 -17.57
CA PRO A 702 -29.30 6.28 -16.99
C PRO A 702 -28.33 5.10 -17.12
N LEU A 703 -27.58 5.00 -18.23
CA LEU A 703 -26.60 3.94 -18.44
C LEU A 703 -25.40 4.10 -17.50
N LEU A 704 -24.90 5.32 -17.32
CA LEU A 704 -23.83 5.61 -16.37
C LEU A 704 -24.27 5.28 -14.94
N LYS A 705 -25.51 5.61 -14.58
CA LYS A 705 -26.11 5.26 -13.29
C LYS A 705 -26.22 3.76 -13.09
N GLU A 706 -26.54 3.02 -14.14
CA GLU A 706 -26.63 1.55 -14.11
C GLU A 706 -25.24 0.91 -13.85
N GLU A 707 -24.21 1.36 -14.59
CA GLU A 707 -22.84 0.88 -14.38
C GLU A 707 -22.32 1.22 -12.99
N LEU A 708 -22.63 2.41 -12.47
CA LEU A 708 -22.30 2.80 -11.10
C LEU A 708 -22.98 1.90 -10.07
N LYS A 709 -24.25 1.53 -10.27
CA LYS A 709 -24.97 0.59 -9.39
C LYS A 709 -24.37 -0.82 -9.41
N LYS A 710 -23.91 -1.30 -10.57
CA LYS A 710 -23.20 -2.59 -10.67
C LYS A 710 -21.93 -2.56 -9.82
N LEU A 711 -21.13 -1.51 -9.95
CA LEU A 711 -19.92 -1.33 -9.13
C LEU A 711 -20.22 -1.24 -7.62
N GLN A 712 -21.32 -0.59 -7.24
CA GLN A 712 -21.77 -0.51 -5.84
C GLN A 712 -22.19 -1.88 -5.30
N ALA A 713 -22.91 -2.67 -6.07
CA ALA A 713 -23.37 -4.01 -5.69
C ALA A 713 -22.19 -4.97 -5.50
N ASP A 714 -21.21 -4.91 -6.39
CA ASP A 714 -20.00 -5.72 -6.32
C ASP A 714 -19.15 -5.34 -5.10
N ALA A 715 -18.96 -4.05 -4.84
CA ALA A 715 -18.27 -3.56 -3.64
C ALA A 715 -19.00 -3.95 -2.34
N ALA A 716 -20.34 -3.98 -2.34
CA ALA A 716 -21.14 -4.43 -1.19
C ALA A 716 -21.05 -5.96 -0.98
N ALA A 717 -21.03 -6.75 -2.06
CA ALA A 717 -20.86 -8.21 -1.99
C ALA A 717 -19.49 -8.58 -1.41
N GLU A 718 -18.42 -7.87 -1.80
CA GLU A 718 -17.08 -8.04 -1.19
C GLU A 718 -17.07 -7.71 0.31
N PHE A 719 -17.94 -6.82 0.76
CA PHE A 719 -18.05 -6.45 2.17
C PHE A 719 -18.76 -7.53 3.00
N ILE A 720 -19.75 -8.23 2.40
CA ILE A 720 -20.51 -9.32 3.06
C ILE A 720 -19.65 -10.58 3.18
N ASP A 721 -18.78 -10.89 2.21
CA ASP A 721 -17.87 -12.05 2.26
C ASP A 721 -16.72 -11.86 3.28
N LYS A 722 -16.56 -10.65 3.84
CA LYS A 722 -15.54 -10.31 4.86
C LYS A 722 -16.09 -10.30 6.31
N GLY A 723 -17.42 -10.55 6.49
CA GLY A 723 -18.11 -10.57 7.78
C GLY A 723 -18.01 -11.90 8.54
#